data_61488da06d4e1b5e728ed75bd15459b2
#
_entry.id   61488da06d4e1b5e728ed75bd15459b2
#
_cell.length_a   1.000
_cell.length_b   1.000
_cell.length_c   1.000
_cell.angle_alpha   90.00
_cell.angle_beta   90.00
_cell.angle_gamma   90.00
#
_symmetry.space_group_name_H-M   'P 1'
#
loop_
_entity.id
_entity.type
_entity.pdbx_description
1 polymer ?
#
loop_
_entity_poly.entity_id
_entity_poly.type
_entity_poly.pdbx_seq_one_letter_code
_entity_poly.pdbx_strand_id
1 'polypeptide(L)'
;MGERVTVEGTVENVIFHNEENGYTVLLLTVEGEEEPVTVVGCIPCAAAGEGMTVTGVWSVHPVHGSQLTAESVERRMPEREEDMIAYLSSGILKGVGPATAQRLVERFGADTLLVIEREPERLRCIKGITAQRAKELSDAFRALTGLRQLMEFLARYDLPVYLAMPLQRTYGDGAIQALRDDPYILSRAQYGVDFSTVDEIAISLGFDGDDPCRLRAALTYELEHNAANGHVFLPREKLLFATSQLLAVTPDELELALDKLIEGFGVVEKTIAGVQGCYLPRLYQAETFVAERLLSLVRTPVEVLPRAEKVIDDIEKEQGVAYAPLQRQAVCLAAQGGILLLTGGPGTGKTTSLRGIVSLYERMGLDVALLAPTGRAAKRLGEVTGREAQTIHRALGMSYNELTGQTAFKKNAQDPLEVHAVIVDEMSMVDIELMRSLLEAMRPGSRLVLVGDPDQLPSVGPGSVLGDMLRSGVVPAVSLTQVFRQAEQSAIIRAAHAVDRGELPPLENSGSGDLFFLRRRAPDRLVQTVVELCRDRLPKNMGIPAEQIQVLSPTRKGPCGTAALNRALQAALNPPERGKRQKQWGDMTFRVGDRVMQTRNNYDVLWEKEDGSGGSGIFNGDVGVIQDIDPGGELITLRFDDRTAVYTADLLSQLDMAYAVTVHKSQGSEYPAVILAAASAAPSLLVRGVLYTAITRARRLLILAGDDTVLAQMAANNKQQRRYSGLRRRLKEGYHEQ
;
A
#
# COMPACT_ATOMS: atom_id res chain seq x y z
N MET A 1 -5.88 27.89 12.19
CA MET A 1 -6.93 27.06 12.80
C MET A 1 -8.16 27.94 12.90
N GLY A 2 -9.24 27.59 12.19
CA GLY A 2 -10.52 28.29 12.36
C GLY A 2 -11.02 28.13 13.78
N GLU A 3 -11.77 29.10 14.27
CA GLU A 3 -12.40 29.03 15.59
C GLU A 3 -13.45 27.91 15.57
N ARG A 4 -13.40 26.97 16.53
CA ARG A 4 -14.40 25.91 16.67
C ARG A 4 -15.72 26.54 17.10
N VAL A 5 -16.76 26.24 16.38
CA VAL A 5 -18.11 26.75 16.65
C VAL A 5 -19.04 25.56 16.85
N THR A 6 -19.96 25.70 17.81
CA THR A 6 -21.05 24.74 18.03
C THR A 6 -22.36 25.36 17.60
N VAL A 7 -23.08 24.70 16.72
CA VAL A 7 -24.36 25.15 16.17
C VAL A 7 -25.41 24.08 16.48
N GLU A 8 -26.57 24.50 16.98
CA GLU A 8 -27.72 23.64 17.29
C GLU A 8 -28.91 24.00 16.39
N GLY A 9 -29.51 22.96 15.79
CA GLY A 9 -30.64 23.16 14.88
C GLY A 9 -31.36 21.87 14.52
N THR A 10 -32.34 22.01 13.59
CA THR A 10 -33.07 20.88 13.02
C THR A 10 -32.68 20.69 11.56
N VAL A 11 -32.50 19.49 11.11
CA VAL A 11 -32.19 19.19 9.71
C VAL A 11 -33.39 19.50 8.84
N GLU A 12 -33.26 20.48 7.96
CA GLU A 12 -34.27 20.84 6.99
C GLU A 12 -34.30 19.88 5.82
N ASN A 13 -33.12 19.63 5.24
CA ASN A 13 -32.97 18.71 4.09
C ASN A 13 -31.57 18.15 4.00
N VAL A 14 -31.47 16.95 3.43
CA VAL A 14 -30.19 16.31 3.06
C VAL A 14 -30.00 16.50 1.55
N ILE A 15 -28.97 17.29 1.18
CA ILE A 15 -28.67 17.62 -0.21
C ILE A 15 -27.94 16.46 -0.90
N PHE A 16 -26.98 15.87 -0.20
CA PHE A 16 -26.16 14.78 -0.71
C PHE A 16 -25.81 13.81 0.42
N HIS A 17 -25.82 12.53 0.12
CA HIS A 17 -25.38 11.48 1.04
C HIS A 17 -24.67 10.39 0.25
N ASN A 18 -23.48 10.01 0.71
CA ASN A 18 -22.73 8.88 0.19
C ASN A 18 -22.92 7.67 1.12
N GLU A 19 -23.60 6.64 0.63
CA GLU A 19 -23.91 5.42 1.39
C GLU A 19 -22.65 4.61 1.77
N GLU A 20 -21.53 4.80 1.07
CA GLU A 20 -20.31 4.01 1.29
C GLU A 20 -19.48 4.54 2.47
N ASN A 21 -19.28 5.84 2.55
CA ASN A 21 -18.43 6.47 3.58
C ASN A 21 -19.19 7.37 4.57
N GLY A 22 -20.51 7.49 4.41
CA GLY A 22 -21.36 8.32 5.29
C GLY A 22 -21.18 9.83 5.12
N TYR A 23 -20.42 10.30 4.12
CA TYR A 23 -20.28 11.73 3.86
C TYR A 23 -21.61 12.34 3.45
N THR A 24 -21.99 13.40 4.14
CA THR A 24 -23.31 14.03 3.99
C THR A 24 -23.16 15.53 3.87
N VAL A 25 -23.96 16.12 3.00
CA VAL A 25 -24.19 17.56 2.90
C VAL A 25 -25.64 17.81 3.26
N LEU A 26 -25.91 18.57 4.31
CA LEU A 26 -27.26 18.87 4.77
C LEU A 26 -27.45 20.35 5.09
N LEU A 27 -28.71 20.78 5.13
CA LEU A 27 -29.14 22.10 5.59
C LEU A 27 -29.67 21.98 7.02
N LEU A 28 -29.15 22.79 7.90
CA LEU A 28 -29.54 22.85 9.31
C LEU A 28 -30.23 24.18 9.58
N THR A 29 -31.50 24.16 9.96
CA THR A 29 -32.24 25.34 10.41
C THR A 29 -31.89 25.64 11.85
N VAL A 30 -31.32 26.82 12.09
CA VAL A 30 -30.80 27.26 13.39
C VAL A 30 -31.72 28.35 13.93
N GLU A 31 -32.08 28.25 15.21
CA GLU A 31 -32.98 29.26 15.84
C GLU A 31 -32.27 30.60 15.92
N GLY A 32 -32.84 31.61 15.26
CA GLY A 32 -32.31 32.99 15.19
C GLY A 32 -31.52 33.33 13.94
N GLU A 33 -31.27 32.38 13.04
CA GLU A 33 -30.67 32.63 11.72
C GLU A 33 -31.75 32.69 10.64
N GLU A 34 -31.63 33.63 9.68
CA GLU A 34 -32.59 33.76 8.58
C GLU A 34 -32.38 32.72 7.48
N GLU A 35 -31.17 32.23 7.30
CA GLU A 35 -30.81 31.21 6.28
C GLU A 35 -30.30 29.92 6.94
N PRO A 36 -30.63 28.74 6.37
CA PRO A 36 -30.16 27.49 6.91
C PRO A 36 -28.64 27.34 6.73
N VAL A 37 -27.98 26.81 7.73
CA VAL A 37 -26.53 26.51 7.74
C VAL A 37 -26.25 25.27 6.93
N THR A 38 -25.37 25.35 5.93
CA THR A 38 -24.87 24.19 5.22
C THR A 38 -23.85 23.47 6.10
N VAL A 39 -24.13 22.22 6.46
CA VAL A 39 -23.24 21.36 7.25
C VAL A 39 -22.71 20.23 6.35
N VAL A 40 -21.40 19.99 6.42
CA VAL A 40 -20.72 18.93 5.67
C VAL A 40 -19.87 18.07 6.61
N GLY A 41 -19.89 16.76 6.42
CA GLY A 41 -19.10 15.86 7.24
C GLY A 41 -19.56 14.42 7.14
N CYS A 42 -18.92 13.53 7.91
CA CYS A 42 -19.36 12.14 8.04
C CYS A 42 -20.56 12.07 8.98
N ILE A 43 -21.80 12.14 8.41
CA ILE A 43 -23.07 12.10 9.14
C ILE A 43 -23.97 11.03 8.49
N PRO A 44 -23.66 9.73 8.67
CA PRO A 44 -24.40 8.66 8.00
C PRO A 44 -25.88 8.67 8.39
N CYS A 45 -26.73 8.36 7.42
CA CYS A 45 -28.17 8.24 7.63
C CYS A 45 -28.82 9.48 8.28
N ALA A 46 -28.36 10.68 7.95
CA ALA A 46 -29.01 11.92 8.33
C ALA A 46 -30.39 12.03 7.65
N ALA A 47 -31.38 12.57 8.36
CA ALA A 47 -32.73 12.75 7.83
C ALA A 47 -33.32 14.10 8.21
N ALA A 48 -34.18 14.61 7.35
CA ALA A 48 -34.97 15.83 7.66
C ALA A 48 -35.80 15.63 8.94
N GLY A 49 -35.91 16.65 9.75
CA GLY A 49 -36.64 16.63 11.03
C GLY A 49 -35.78 16.18 12.24
N GLU A 50 -34.55 15.72 12.04
CA GLU A 50 -33.65 15.43 13.15
C GLU A 50 -33.08 16.67 13.82
N GLY A 51 -33.07 16.71 15.14
CA GLY A 51 -32.29 17.67 15.88
C GLY A 51 -30.80 17.35 15.86
N MET A 52 -29.95 18.33 15.61
CA MET A 52 -28.50 18.14 15.63
C MET A 52 -27.79 19.28 16.35
N THR A 53 -26.78 18.91 17.14
CA THR A 53 -25.78 19.82 17.69
C THR A 53 -24.46 19.51 16.97
N VAL A 54 -24.00 20.40 16.12
CA VAL A 54 -22.82 20.22 15.29
C VAL A 54 -21.69 21.08 15.82
N THR A 55 -20.57 20.48 16.18
CA THR A 55 -19.32 21.19 16.50
C THR A 55 -18.36 21.03 15.32
N GLY A 56 -17.84 22.14 14.82
CA GLY A 56 -16.97 22.11 13.64
C GLY A 56 -16.30 23.45 13.36
N VAL A 57 -15.73 23.54 12.18
CA VAL A 57 -14.99 24.72 11.71
C VAL A 57 -15.65 25.25 10.44
N TRP A 58 -15.85 26.57 10.38
CA TRP A 58 -16.34 27.21 9.15
C TRP A 58 -15.31 27.10 8.02
N SER A 59 -15.77 26.66 6.87
CA SER A 59 -15.02 26.59 5.62
C SER A 59 -15.81 27.25 4.49
N VAL A 60 -15.13 27.68 3.44
CA VAL A 60 -15.77 28.28 2.27
C VAL A 60 -15.54 27.39 1.07
N HIS A 61 -16.61 26.79 0.56
CA HIS A 61 -16.54 26.00 -0.67
C HIS A 61 -16.61 26.91 -1.90
N PRO A 62 -15.73 26.70 -2.93
CA PRO A 62 -15.66 27.59 -4.10
C PRO A 62 -16.96 27.75 -4.90
N VAL A 63 -17.82 26.71 -4.87
CA VAL A 63 -19.09 26.66 -5.64
C VAL A 63 -20.30 26.82 -4.73
N HIS A 64 -20.24 26.33 -3.49
CA HIS A 64 -21.39 26.25 -2.58
C HIS A 64 -21.36 27.26 -1.43
N GLY A 65 -20.34 28.11 -1.36
CA GLY A 65 -20.26 29.17 -0.36
C GLY A 65 -19.82 28.71 1.03
N SER A 66 -20.27 29.42 2.07
CA SER A 66 -19.90 29.12 3.45
C SER A 66 -20.58 27.85 3.94
N GLN A 67 -19.78 26.96 4.55
CA GLN A 67 -20.25 25.69 5.10
C GLN A 67 -19.56 25.37 6.43
N LEU A 68 -20.25 24.72 7.34
CA LEU A 68 -19.70 24.21 8.60
C LEU A 68 -19.21 22.78 8.40
N THR A 69 -17.90 22.58 8.46
CA THR A 69 -17.30 21.23 8.41
C THR A 69 -17.41 20.62 9.79
N ALA A 70 -18.23 19.57 9.93
CA ALA A 70 -18.49 18.91 11.19
C ALA A 70 -17.28 18.08 11.64
N GLU A 71 -16.82 18.32 12.86
CA GLU A 71 -15.84 17.49 13.57
C GLU A 71 -16.54 16.49 14.49
N SER A 72 -17.65 16.92 15.16
CA SER A 72 -18.52 16.05 15.96
C SER A 72 -19.99 16.45 15.79
N VAL A 73 -20.87 15.47 15.87
CA VAL A 73 -22.31 15.64 15.72
C VAL A 73 -23.02 14.86 16.79
N GLU A 74 -23.78 15.57 17.63
CA GLU A 74 -24.75 14.98 18.56
C GLU A 74 -26.12 15.05 17.93
N ARG A 75 -26.86 13.93 17.90
CA ARG A 75 -28.15 13.81 17.21
C ARG A 75 -29.26 13.59 18.20
N ARG A 76 -30.41 14.20 17.94
CA ARG A 76 -31.63 14.02 18.72
C ARG A 76 -32.78 13.59 17.83
N MET A 77 -33.55 12.62 18.31
CA MET A 77 -34.76 12.19 17.62
C MET A 77 -35.78 13.33 17.64
N PRO A 78 -36.60 13.45 16.56
CA PRO A 78 -37.63 14.45 16.51
C PRO A 78 -38.67 14.25 17.64
N GLU A 79 -38.97 15.31 18.35
CA GLU A 79 -39.97 15.32 19.42
C GLU A 79 -41.28 15.98 18.99
N ARG A 80 -41.23 16.94 18.05
CA ARG A 80 -42.39 17.61 17.51
C ARG A 80 -43.05 16.79 16.43
N GLU A 81 -44.36 16.81 16.36
CA GLU A 81 -45.14 16.04 15.34
C GLU A 81 -44.74 16.40 13.92
N GLU A 82 -44.48 17.66 13.61
CA GLU A 82 -44.06 18.16 12.31
C GLU A 82 -42.71 17.58 11.90
N ASP A 83 -41.74 17.57 12.84
CA ASP A 83 -40.39 17.04 12.65
C ASP A 83 -40.42 15.51 12.48
N MET A 84 -41.30 14.81 13.22
CA MET A 84 -41.52 13.36 13.06
C MET A 84 -42.09 13.00 11.69
N ILE A 85 -43.04 13.83 11.17
CA ILE A 85 -43.59 13.65 9.82
C ILE A 85 -42.47 13.85 8.79
N ALA A 86 -41.68 14.92 8.92
CA ALA A 86 -40.53 15.18 8.05
C ALA A 86 -39.53 14.02 8.06
N TYR A 87 -39.17 13.54 9.26
CA TYR A 87 -38.27 12.42 9.47
C TYR A 87 -38.75 11.14 8.79
N LEU A 88 -39.99 10.74 9.07
CA LEU A 88 -40.56 9.50 8.52
C LEU A 88 -40.76 9.57 7.01
N SER A 89 -40.99 10.75 6.47
CA SER A 89 -41.20 10.98 5.03
C SER A 89 -39.92 11.25 4.23
N SER A 90 -38.77 11.44 4.89
CA SER A 90 -37.48 11.74 4.26
C SER A 90 -36.93 10.63 3.36
N GLY A 91 -37.54 9.43 3.37
CA GLY A 91 -37.05 8.25 2.66
C GLY A 91 -36.13 7.37 3.49
N ILE A 92 -35.79 7.74 4.72
CA ILE A 92 -34.95 6.94 5.64
C ILE A 92 -35.58 5.57 5.94
N LEU A 93 -36.91 5.49 5.97
CA LEU A 93 -37.65 4.25 6.04
C LEU A 93 -38.31 3.95 4.69
N LYS A 94 -37.78 2.99 3.95
CA LYS A 94 -38.31 2.61 2.62
C LYS A 94 -39.80 2.29 2.69
N GLY A 95 -40.60 3.07 1.95
CA GLY A 95 -42.04 2.86 1.79
C GLY A 95 -42.92 3.55 2.83
N VAL A 96 -42.37 4.45 3.62
CA VAL A 96 -43.15 5.45 4.37
C VAL A 96 -43.07 6.75 3.60
N GLY A 97 -44.15 7.06 2.88
CA GLY A 97 -44.31 8.39 2.23
C GLY A 97 -45.06 9.37 3.13
N PRO A 98 -45.13 10.66 2.72
CA PRO A 98 -45.75 11.73 3.54
C PRO A 98 -47.15 11.42 4.08
N ALA A 99 -48.01 10.83 3.27
CA ALA A 99 -49.38 10.45 3.67
C ALA A 99 -49.40 9.29 4.70
N THR A 100 -48.38 8.43 4.70
CA THR A 100 -48.28 7.34 5.69
C THR A 100 -47.64 7.85 6.97
N ALA A 101 -46.62 8.70 6.86
CA ALA A 101 -46.00 9.36 8.00
C ALA A 101 -47.03 10.20 8.78
N GLN A 102 -47.82 11.00 8.08
CA GLN A 102 -48.88 11.80 8.70
C GLN A 102 -49.87 10.93 9.47
N ARG A 103 -50.39 9.83 8.87
CA ARG A 103 -51.31 8.90 9.53
C ARG A 103 -50.72 8.19 10.74
N LEU A 104 -49.41 7.88 10.72
CA LEU A 104 -48.71 7.29 11.86
C LEU A 104 -48.65 8.28 13.01
N VAL A 105 -48.24 9.53 12.75
CA VAL A 105 -48.11 10.58 13.78
C VAL A 105 -49.48 11.02 14.29
N GLU A 106 -50.48 11.18 13.44
CA GLU A 106 -51.88 11.47 13.88
C GLU A 106 -52.45 10.37 14.79
N ARG A 107 -52.00 9.09 14.61
CA ARG A 107 -52.55 7.97 15.39
C ARG A 107 -51.80 7.76 16.68
N PHE A 108 -50.48 7.96 16.72
CA PHE A 108 -49.61 7.60 17.83
C PHE A 108 -48.97 8.82 18.52
N GLY A 109 -49.07 10.02 17.91
CA GLY A 109 -48.46 11.25 18.44
C GLY A 109 -47.00 11.12 18.74
N ALA A 110 -46.56 11.57 19.90
CA ALA A 110 -45.17 11.50 20.36
C ALA A 110 -44.63 10.07 20.49
N ASP A 111 -45.48 9.04 20.62
CA ASP A 111 -45.09 7.64 20.77
C ASP A 111 -44.82 6.97 19.41
N THR A 112 -44.98 7.65 18.29
CA THR A 112 -44.88 7.05 16.94
C THR A 112 -43.61 6.28 16.74
N LEU A 113 -42.45 6.84 17.04
CA LEU A 113 -41.14 6.20 16.86
C LEU A 113 -40.96 5.00 17.81
N LEU A 114 -41.45 5.10 19.05
CA LEU A 114 -41.43 4.03 20.02
C LEU A 114 -42.30 2.84 19.56
N VAL A 115 -43.47 3.11 19.01
CA VAL A 115 -44.37 2.08 18.47
C VAL A 115 -43.75 1.39 17.26
N ILE A 116 -43.09 2.13 16.35
CA ILE A 116 -42.35 1.55 15.23
C ILE A 116 -41.24 0.62 15.72
N GLU A 117 -40.51 1.04 16.74
CA GLU A 117 -39.37 0.29 17.27
C GLU A 117 -39.81 -0.99 18.01
N ARG A 118 -40.75 -0.86 18.97
CA ARG A 118 -41.03 -1.89 19.98
C ARG A 118 -42.35 -2.62 19.81
N GLU A 119 -43.35 -2.00 19.16
CA GLU A 119 -44.71 -2.52 19.07
C GLU A 119 -45.23 -2.59 17.63
N PRO A 120 -44.49 -3.26 16.69
CA PRO A 120 -44.84 -3.24 15.24
C PRO A 120 -46.24 -3.80 14.96
N GLU A 121 -46.76 -4.67 15.79
CA GLU A 121 -48.13 -5.19 15.64
C GLU A 121 -49.19 -4.09 15.66
N ARG A 122 -48.97 -2.99 16.39
CA ARG A 122 -49.89 -1.85 16.45
C ARG A 122 -49.93 -1.05 15.16
N LEU A 123 -48.88 -1.12 14.33
CA LEU A 123 -48.83 -0.43 13.04
C LEU A 123 -49.90 -0.95 12.04
N ARG A 124 -50.42 -2.16 12.28
CA ARG A 124 -51.46 -2.77 11.45
C ARG A 124 -52.79 -2.00 11.46
N CYS A 125 -53.02 -1.13 12.46
CA CYS A 125 -54.22 -0.28 12.47
C CYS A 125 -54.16 0.83 11.39
N ILE A 126 -53.00 1.10 10.79
CA ILE A 126 -52.82 2.07 9.72
C ILE A 126 -53.16 1.45 8.38
N LYS A 127 -54.07 2.05 7.63
CA LYS A 127 -54.49 1.57 6.31
C LYS A 127 -53.29 1.49 5.35
N GLY A 128 -53.02 0.29 4.85
CA GLY A 128 -51.91 0.00 3.91
C GLY A 128 -50.67 -0.58 4.56
N ILE A 129 -50.65 -0.79 5.88
CA ILE A 129 -49.55 -1.50 6.56
C ILE A 129 -50.01 -2.92 6.92
N THR A 130 -49.44 -3.91 6.22
CA THR A 130 -49.62 -5.35 6.50
C THR A 130 -48.73 -5.79 7.65
N ALA A 131 -48.97 -6.96 8.25
CA ALA A 131 -48.11 -7.51 9.30
C ALA A 131 -46.64 -7.67 8.85
N GLN A 132 -46.42 -8.12 7.61
CA GLN A 132 -45.10 -8.23 7.01
C GLN A 132 -44.44 -6.86 6.91
N ARG A 133 -45.13 -5.87 6.42
CA ARG A 133 -44.65 -4.51 6.27
C ARG A 133 -44.35 -3.83 7.60
N ALA A 134 -45.18 -4.08 8.62
CA ALA A 134 -44.96 -3.56 9.98
C ALA A 134 -43.64 -4.11 10.55
N LYS A 135 -43.37 -5.40 10.33
CA LYS A 135 -42.12 -6.02 10.74
C LYS A 135 -40.91 -5.45 9.97
N GLU A 136 -41.01 -5.31 8.65
CA GLU A 136 -39.93 -4.71 7.83
C GLU A 136 -39.60 -3.29 8.26
N LEU A 137 -40.60 -2.47 8.57
CA LEU A 137 -40.42 -1.10 9.06
C LEU A 137 -39.73 -1.09 10.44
N SER A 138 -40.13 -1.96 11.35
CA SER A 138 -39.52 -2.07 12.68
C SER A 138 -38.07 -2.53 12.57
N ASP A 139 -37.79 -3.55 11.76
CA ASP A 139 -36.43 -4.08 11.58
C ASP A 139 -35.50 -3.00 10.95
N ALA A 140 -35.99 -2.25 9.95
CA ALA A 140 -35.25 -1.13 9.34
C ALA A 140 -34.99 -0.01 10.34
N PHE A 141 -35.97 0.34 11.17
CA PHE A 141 -35.83 1.39 12.19
C PHE A 141 -34.84 1.01 13.28
N ARG A 142 -34.88 -0.24 13.74
CA ARG A 142 -33.90 -0.78 14.72
C ARG A 142 -32.48 -0.75 14.18
N ALA A 143 -32.29 -1.16 12.93
CA ALA A 143 -30.99 -1.12 12.29
C ALA A 143 -30.42 0.32 12.26
N LEU A 144 -31.25 1.33 11.97
CA LEU A 144 -30.86 2.75 12.03
C LEU A 144 -30.50 3.22 13.43
N THR A 145 -31.29 2.82 14.43
CA THR A 145 -31.04 3.15 15.83
C THR A 145 -29.74 2.49 16.31
N GLY A 146 -29.53 1.22 15.96
CA GLY A 146 -28.29 0.50 16.27
C GLY A 146 -27.05 1.13 15.68
N LEU A 147 -27.13 1.59 14.41
CA LEU A 147 -26.04 2.29 13.76
C LEU A 147 -25.69 3.61 14.48
N ARG A 148 -26.67 4.38 14.90
CA ARG A 148 -26.46 5.63 15.66
C ARG A 148 -25.76 5.38 16.99
N GLN A 149 -26.25 4.40 17.76
CA GLN A 149 -25.63 4.03 19.05
C GLN A 149 -24.18 3.57 18.85
N LEU A 150 -23.90 2.86 17.75
CA LEU A 150 -22.53 2.44 17.42
C LEU A 150 -21.64 3.63 17.07
N MET A 151 -22.16 4.63 16.34
CA MET A 151 -21.43 5.87 16.07
C MET A 151 -21.13 6.65 17.34
N GLU A 152 -22.08 6.79 18.25
CA GLU A 152 -21.87 7.43 19.55
C GLU A 152 -20.84 6.68 20.41
N PHE A 153 -20.89 5.34 20.35
CA PHE A 153 -19.88 4.51 21.02
C PHE A 153 -18.48 4.78 20.44
N LEU A 154 -18.31 4.77 19.12
CA LEU A 154 -17.02 5.03 18.47
C LEU A 154 -16.53 6.46 18.78
N ALA A 155 -17.39 7.46 18.67
CA ALA A 155 -17.05 8.85 18.96
C ALA A 155 -16.60 9.08 20.41
N ARG A 156 -17.16 8.35 21.37
CA ARG A 156 -16.77 8.43 22.79
C ARG A 156 -15.30 8.05 23.03
N TYR A 157 -14.75 7.18 22.16
CA TYR A 157 -13.37 6.71 22.22
C TYR A 157 -12.47 7.34 21.14
N ASP A 158 -12.88 8.50 20.58
CA ASP A 158 -12.16 9.20 19.51
C ASP A 158 -11.86 8.32 18.28
N LEU A 159 -12.70 7.30 18.05
CA LEU A 159 -12.58 6.41 16.91
C LEU A 159 -13.30 6.97 15.67
N PRO A 160 -12.78 6.71 14.45
CA PRO A 160 -13.42 7.14 13.23
C PRO A 160 -14.84 6.59 13.08
N VAL A 161 -15.81 7.47 12.91
CA VAL A 161 -17.24 7.13 12.83
C VAL A 161 -17.57 6.27 11.60
N TYR A 162 -16.75 6.36 10.51
CA TYR A 162 -16.93 5.52 9.32
C TYR A 162 -16.83 4.00 9.62
N LEU A 163 -16.20 3.61 10.73
CA LEU A 163 -16.14 2.21 11.17
C LEU A 163 -17.51 1.63 11.55
N ALA A 164 -18.50 2.49 11.84
CA ALA A 164 -19.83 2.05 12.23
C ALA A 164 -20.51 1.21 11.14
N MET A 165 -20.40 1.61 9.86
CA MET A 165 -21.03 0.89 8.76
C MET A 165 -20.47 -0.53 8.56
N PRO A 166 -19.15 -0.75 8.46
CA PRO A 166 -18.57 -2.09 8.38
C PRO A 166 -18.90 -2.97 9.60
N LEU A 167 -18.88 -2.40 10.81
CA LEU A 167 -19.22 -3.12 12.04
C LEU A 167 -20.69 -3.54 12.07
N GLN A 168 -21.61 -2.63 11.70
CA GLN A 168 -23.04 -2.92 11.63
C GLN A 168 -23.35 -4.00 10.59
N ARG A 169 -22.66 -3.99 9.42
CA ARG A 169 -22.82 -5.03 8.39
C ARG A 169 -22.37 -6.40 8.90
N THR A 170 -21.30 -6.44 9.70
CA THR A 170 -20.71 -7.71 10.17
C THR A 170 -21.47 -8.28 11.37
N TYR A 171 -21.86 -7.43 12.31
CA TYR A 171 -22.41 -7.84 13.62
C TYR A 171 -23.88 -7.46 13.80
N GLY A 172 -24.48 -6.70 12.89
CA GLY A 172 -25.87 -6.24 12.98
C GLY A 172 -26.12 -5.46 14.26
N ASP A 173 -27.28 -5.69 14.86
CA ASP A 173 -27.70 -5.03 16.12
C ASP A 173 -26.84 -5.43 17.33
N GLY A 174 -26.04 -6.50 17.21
CA GLY A 174 -25.09 -6.95 18.24
C GLY A 174 -23.72 -6.28 18.21
N ALA A 175 -23.48 -5.31 17.31
CA ALA A 175 -22.15 -4.72 17.10
C ALA A 175 -21.56 -4.09 18.37
N ILE A 176 -22.33 -3.33 19.12
CA ILE A 176 -21.88 -2.71 20.38
C ILE A 176 -21.56 -3.78 21.43
N GLN A 177 -22.39 -4.82 21.52
CA GLN A 177 -22.15 -5.90 22.47
C GLN A 177 -20.89 -6.69 22.09
N ALA A 178 -20.70 -6.97 20.81
CA ALA A 178 -19.49 -7.62 20.31
C ALA A 178 -18.22 -6.80 20.64
N LEU A 179 -18.27 -5.47 20.50
CA LEU A 179 -17.16 -4.58 20.87
C LEU A 179 -16.93 -4.50 22.39
N ARG A 180 -17.97 -4.65 23.18
CA ARG A 180 -17.84 -4.72 24.66
C ARG A 180 -17.30 -6.05 25.12
N ASP A 181 -17.63 -7.14 24.44
CA ASP A 181 -17.16 -8.49 24.75
C ASP A 181 -15.74 -8.73 24.23
N ASP A 182 -15.37 -8.11 23.09
CA ASP A 182 -14.04 -8.20 22.48
C ASP A 182 -13.71 -6.88 21.73
N PRO A 183 -13.18 -5.86 22.39
CA PRO A 183 -12.81 -4.60 21.75
C PRO A 183 -11.71 -4.78 20.70
N TYR A 184 -10.90 -5.84 20.79
CA TYR A 184 -9.81 -6.13 19.86
C TYR A 184 -10.29 -6.54 18.44
N ILE A 185 -11.59 -6.70 18.25
CA ILE A 185 -12.20 -6.76 16.91
C ILE A 185 -11.73 -5.57 16.05
N LEU A 186 -11.62 -4.38 16.65
CA LEU A 186 -11.20 -3.16 15.98
C LEU A 186 -9.75 -3.18 15.46
N SER A 187 -8.88 -3.99 16.06
CA SER A 187 -7.49 -4.13 15.61
C SER A 187 -7.31 -5.08 14.43
N ARG A 188 -8.38 -5.77 14.00
CA ARG A 188 -8.34 -6.64 12.83
C ARG A 188 -8.08 -5.82 11.56
N ALA A 189 -7.37 -6.41 10.60
CA ALA A 189 -6.95 -5.73 9.37
C ALA A 189 -8.07 -5.00 8.62
N GLN A 190 -9.29 -5.51 8.68
CA GLN A 190 -10.46 -4.90 8.02
C GLN A 190 -10.94 -3.59 8.65
N TYR A 191 -10.62 -3.33 9.93
CA TYR A 191 -10.98 -2.09 10.63
C TYR A 191 -9.77 -1.18 10.81
N GLY A 192 -8.56 -1.75 10.92
CA GLY A 192 -7.29 -1.03 10.85
C GLY A 192 -7.00 -0.07 12.01
N VAL A 193 -7.66 -0.24 13.14
CA VAL A 193 -7.35 0.53 14.35
C VAL A 193 -6.08 -0.04 14.99
N ASP A 194 -5.16 0.84 15.37
CA ASP A 194 -3.89 0.43 15.97
C ASP A 194 -4.11 -0.30 17.30
N PHE A 195 -3.32 -1.35 17.55
CA PHE A 195 -3.45 -2.19 18.74
C PHE A 195 -3.34 -1.37 20.03
N SER A 196 -2.42 -0.41 20.12
CA SER A 196 -2.25 0.40 21.33
C SER A 196 -3.49 1.22 21.65
N THR A 197 -4.14 1.81 20.65
CA THR A 197 -5.39 2.55 20.80
C THR A 197 -6.52 1.64 21.30
N VAL A 198 -6.62 0.44 20.70
CA VAL A 198 -7.64 -0.53 21.12
C VAL A 198 -7.38 -1.05 22.53
N ASP A 199 -6.11 -1.26 22.89
CA ASP A 199 -5.71 -1.72 24.23
C ASP A 199 -6.07 -0.68 25.32
N GLU A 200 -5.86 0.61 25.06
CA GLU A 200 -6.30 1.70 25.96
C GLU A 200 -7.83 1.70 26.13
N ILE A 201 -8.58 1.49 25.05
CA ILE A 201 -10.04 1.38 25.10
C ILE A 201 -10.47 0.15 25.92
N ALA A 202 -9.85 -1.01 25.69
CA ALA A 202 -10.14 -2.24 26.42
C ALA A 202 -9.92 -2.07 27.92
N ILE A 203 -8.80 -1.46 28.32
CA ILE A 203 -8.52 -1.14 29.74
C ILE A 203 -9.59 -0.21 30.30
N SER A 204 -10.03 0.81 29.55
CA SER A 204 -11.10 1.73 29.98
C SER A 204 -12.47 1.04 30.11
N LEU A 205 -12.70 -0.04 29.37
CA LEU A 205 -13.89 -0.89 29.46
C LEU A 205 -13.82 -1.91 30.61
N GLY A 206 -12.68 -1.98 31.31
CA GLY A 206 -12.49 -2.84 32.51
C GLY A 206 -11.86 -4.20 32.19
N PHE A 207 -11.19 -4.36 31.04
CA PHE A 207 -10.41 -5.56 30.74
C PHE A 207 -9.16 -5.60 31.61
N ASP A 208 -8.88 -6.75 32.21
CA ASP A 208 -7.70 -6.97 33.03
C ASP A 208 -6.43 -7.17 32.14
N GLY A 209 -5.27 -7.01 32.79
CA GLY A 209 -3.98 -7.12 32.08
C GLY A 209 -3.71 -8.49 31.46
N ASP A 210 -4.28 -9.54 32.00
CA ASP A 210 -4.19 -10.95 31.62
C ASP A 210 -5.47 -11.48 30.92
N ASP A 211 -6.38 -10.59 30.54
CA ASP A 211 -7.61 -10.98 29.84
C ASP A 211 -7.31 -11.84 28.59
N PRO A 212 -7.98 -12.99 28.43
CA PRO A 212 -7.75 -13.88 27.30
C PRO A 212 -7.95 -13.23 25.92
N CYS A 213 -8.85 -12.24 25.78
CA CYS A 213 -9.02 -11.51 24.50
C CYS A 213 -7.80 -10.64 24.23
N ARG A 214 -7.29 -9.94 25.26
CA ARG A 214 -6.07 -9.13 25.20
C ARG A 214 -4.86 -9.95 24.79
N LEU A 215 -4.64 -11.09 25.46
CA LEU A 215 -3.50 -11.96 25.17
C LEU A 215 -3.53 -12.52 23.76
N ARG A 216 -4.71 -12.98 23.28
CA ARG A 216 -4.86 -13.47 21.88
C ARG A 216 -4.67 -12.38 20.85
N ALA A 217 -5.21 -11.20 21.10
CA ALA A 217 -5.06 -10.07 20.18
C ALA A 217 -3.60 -9.62 20.06
N ALA A 218 -2.88 -9.55 21.17
CA ALA A 218 -1.46 -9.19 21.19
C ALA A 218 -0.58 -10.23 20.47
N LEU A 219 -0.84 -11.52 20.64
CA LEU A 219 -0.14 -12.58 19.88
C LEU A 219 -0.37 -12.44 18.38
N THR A 220 -1.59 -12.14 17.96
CA THR A 220 -1.94 -11.92 16.56
C THR A 220 -1.28 -10.62 16.04
N TYR A 221 -1.30 -9.55 16.82
CA TYR A 221 -0.65 -8.30 16.49
C TYR A 221 0.86 -8.47 16.29
N GLU A 222 1.55 -9.20 17.15
CA GLU A 222 2.96 -9.49 17.01
C GLU A 222 3.28 -10.27 15.73
N LEU A 223 2.43 -11.21 15.35
CA LEU A 223 2.57 -11.93 14.08
C LEU A 223 2.36 -10.98 12.88
N GLU A 224 1.35 -10.11 12.89
CA GLU A 224 1.10 -9.12 11.84
C GLU A 224 2.24 -8.09 11.77
N HIS A 225 2.68 -7.56 12.91
CA HIS A 225 3.79 -6.62 12.97
C HIS A 225 5.08 -7.22 12.37
N ASN A 226 5.37 -8.48 12.69
CA ASN A 226 6.54 -9.17 12.15
C ASN A 226 6.35 -9.58 10.68
N ALA A 227 5.14 -9.83 10.22
CA ALA A 227 4.85 -10.01 8.80
C ALA A 227 5.15 -8.73 8.00
N ALA A 228 4.78 -7.56 8.51
CA ALA A 228 5.15 -6.27 7.93
C ALA A 228 6.67 -6.02 7.92
N ASN A 229 7.43 -6.68 8.82
CA ASN A 229 8.90 -6.70 8.83
C ASN A 229 9.50 -7.82 7.94
N GLY A 230 8.67 -8.52 7.16
CA GLY A 230 9.09 -9.50 6.17
C GLY A 230 9.15 -10.95 6.65
N HIS A 231 8.74 -11.27 7.87
CA HIS A 231 8.69 -12.64 8.38
C HIS A 231 7.39 -13.34 7.93
N VAL A 232 7.48 -14.60 7.52
CA VAL A 232 6.29 -15.42 7.20
C VAL A 232 5.76 -16.12 8.44
N PHE A 233 6.67 -16.47 9.36
CA PHE A 233 6.34 -17.04 10.67
C PHE A 233 7.27 -16.49 11.74
N LEU A 234 6.91 -16.68 13.00
CA LEU A 234 7.81 -16.50 14.13
C LEU A 234 8.04 -17.83 14.86
N PRO A 235 9.27 -18.11 15.33
CA PRO A 235 9.48 -19.17 16.32
C PRO A 235 8.61 -18.96 17.56
N ARG A 236 7.96 -20.03 18.07
CA ARG A 236 7.08 -19.99 19.25
C ARG A 236 7.70 -19.21 20.41
N GLU A 237 8.92 -19.56 20.78
CA GLU A 237 9.63 -18.88 21.89
C GLU A 237 9.79 -17.36 21.65
N LYS A 238 10.06 -16.97 20.40
CA LYS A 238 10.21 -15.54 20.05
C LYS A 238 8.88 -14.79 20.05
N LEU A 239 7.81 -15.44 19.60
CA LEU A 239 6.48 -14.87 19.64
C LEU A 239 6.06 -14.63 21.10
N LEU A 240 6.19 -15.63 21.96
CA LEU A 240 5.87 -15.52 23.38
C LEU A 240 6.71 -14.44 24.07
N PHE A 241 8.02 -14.41 23.79
CA PHE A 241 8.92 -13.41 24.37
C PHE A 241 8.56 -11.97 23.92
N ALA A 242 8.34 -11.76 22.62
CA ALA A 242 7.98 -10.44 22.11
C ALA A 242 6.65 -9.94 22.68
N THR A 243 5.64 -10.81 22.71
CA THR A 243 4.32 -10.48 23.27
C THR A 243 4.39 -10.23 24.77
N SER A 244 5.21 -11.00 25.50
CA SER A 244 5.48 -10.80 26.93
C SER A 244 6.06 -9.40 27.21
N GLN A 245 6.99 -8.95 26.37
CA GLN A 245 7.54 -7.59 26.48
C GLN A 245 6.52 -6.48 26.13
N LEU A 246 5.65 -6.74 25.15
CA LEU A 246 4.62 -5.80 24.74
C LEU A 246 3.58 -5.56 25.85
N LEU A 247 3.11 -6.63 26.48
CA LEU A 247 2.04 -6.58 27.46
C LEU A 247 2.52 -6.50 28.93
N ALA A 248 3.82 -6.69 29.18
CA ALA A 248 4.41 -6.84 30.52
C ALA A 248 3.79 -7.99 31.33
N VAL A 249 3.48 -9.11 30.66
CA VAL A 249 2.99 -10.37 31.27
C VAL A 249 4.03 -11.47 31.16
N THR A 250 3.87 -12.57 31.90
CA THR A 250 4.80 -13.69 31.83
C THR A 250 4.60 -14.53 30.55
N PRO A 251 5.63 -15.19 30.00
CA PRO A 251 5.45 -16.10 28.85
C PRO A 251 4.48 -17.25 29.14
N ASP A 252 4.42 -17.76 30.36
CA ASP A 252 3.56 -18.88 30.74
C ASP A 252 2.05 -18.51 30.63
N GLU A 253 1.67 -17.26 30.94
CA GLU A 253 0.31 -16.75 30.72
C GLU A 253 -0.09 -16.72 29.26
N LEU A 254 0.88 -16.47 28.38
CA LEU A 254 0.68 -16.42 26.93
C LEU A 254 0.61 -17.81 26.30
N GLU A 255 1.24 -18.84 26.87
CA GLU A 255 1.24 -20.19 26.28
C GLU A 255 -0.16 -20.75 26.12
N LEU A 256 -0.98 -20.65 27.15
CA LEU A 256 -2.38 -21.11 27.10
C LEU A 256 -3.21 -20.33 26.08
N ALA A 257 -2.98 -19.02 25.96
CA ALA A 257 -3.65 -18.18 24.97
C ALA A 257 -3.23 -18.56 23.55
N LEU A 258 -1.95 -18.85 23.33
CA LEU A 258 -1.43 -19.28 22.04
C LEU A 258 -1.97 -20.68 21.66
N ASP A 259 -2.01 -21.63 22.60
CA ASP A 259 -2.56 -22.96 22.36
C ASP A 259 -4.03 -22.88 21.95
N LYS A 260 -4.84 -22.03 22.60
CA LYS A 260 -6.23 -21.77 22.19
C LYS A 260 -6.35 -21.14 20.81
N LEU A 261 -5.43 -20.25 20.44
CA LEU A 261 -5.38 -19.70 19.07
C LEU A 261 -5.06 -20.77 18.03
N ILE A 262 -4.19 -21.72 18.38
CA ILE A 262 -3.82 -22.83 17.49
C ILE A 262 -5.01 -23.79 17.35
N GLU A 263 -5.68 -24.17 18.46
CA GLU A 263 -6.89 -25.00 18.46
C GLU A 263 -8.03 -24.36 17.66
N GLY A 264 -8.21 -23.03 17.77
CA GLY A 264 -9.20 -22.25 17.05
C GLY A 264 -8.81 -21.86 15.61
N PHE A 265 -7.71 -22.39 15.07
CA PHE A 265 -7.18 -22.06 13.74
C PHE A 265 -6.87 -20.57 13.52
N GLY A 266 -6.75 -19.78 14.56
CA GLY A 266 -6.29 -18.38 14.48
C GLY A 266 -4.78 -18.27 14.24
N VAL A 267 -4.02 -19.29 14.64
CA VAL A 267 -2.59 -19.45 14.37
C VAL A 267 -2.33 -20.89 13.91
N VAL A 268 -1.46 -21.05 12.92
CA VAL A 268 -0.99 -22.37 12.45
C VAL A 268 0.41 -22.62 12.97
N GLU A 269 0.59 -23.67 13.77
CA GLU A 269 1.90 -24.09 14.21
C GLU A 269 2.44 -25.23 13.35
N LYS A 270 3.69 -25.10 12.89
CA LYS A 270 4.40 -26.13 12.11
C LYS A 270 5.88 -26.18 12.47
N THR A 271 6.43 -27.39 12.48
CA THR A 271 7.87 -27.58 12.68
C THR A 271 8.63 -27.34 11.38
N ILE A 272 9.45 -26.31 11.35
CA ILE A 272 10.31 -25.94 10.22
C ILE A 272 11.77 -26.02 10.65
N ALA A 273 12.52 -26.95 10.07
CA ALA A 273 13.93 -27.19 10.41
C ALA A 273 14.21 -27.41 11.92
N GLY A 274 13.29 -28.10 12.61
CA GLY A 274 13.40 -28.36 14.05
C GLY A 274 12.90 -27.20 14.94
N VAL A 275 12.39 -26.12 14.36
CA VAL A 275 11.85 -24.98 15.09
C VAL A 275 10.32 -24.98 14.96
N GLN A 276 9.62 -24.83 16.07
CA GLN A 276 8.17 -24.64 16.07
C GLN A 276 7.87 -23.22 15.60
N GLY A 277 7.32 -23.10 14.39
CA GLY A 277 6.96 -21.83 13.76
C GLY A 277 5.47 -21.56 13.85
N CYS A 278 5.11 -20.39 14.37
CA CYS A 278 3.75 -19.87 14.44
C CYS A 278 3.48 -18.96 13.25
N TYR A 279 2.47 -19.27 12.46
CA TYR A 279 2.07 -18.57 11.25
C TYR A 279 0.70 -17.93 11.41
N LEU A 280 0.50 -16.79 10.77
CA LEU A 280 -0.84 -16.37 10.38
C LEU A 280 -1.40 -17.34 9.33
N PRO A 281 -2.65 -17.79 9.44
CA PRO A 281 -3.23 -18.79 8.52
C PRO A 281 -3.07 -18.43 7.04
N ARG A 282 -3.26 -17.14 6.68
CA ARG A 282 -3.12 -16.65 5.32
C ARG A 282 -1.70 -16.82 4.77
N LEU A 283 -0.68 -16.59 5.60
CA LEU A 283 0.72 -16.73 5.21
C LEU A 283 1.15 -18.20 5.09
N TYR A 284 0.66 -19.05 6.00
CA TYR A 284 0.86 -20.48 5.88
C TYR A 284 0.30 -21.06 4.59
N GLN A 285 -0.94 -20.69 4.26
CA GLN A 285 -1.59 -21.08 3.01
C GLN A 285 -0.86 -20.56 1.79
N ALA A 286 -0.45 -19.27 1.82
CA ALA A 286 0.30 -18.68 0.73
C ALA A 286 1.62 -19.40 0.47
N GLU A 287 2.40 -19.64 1.51
CA GLU A 287 3.69 -20.30 1.38
C GLU A 287 3.57 -21.76 0.89
N THR A 288 2.56 -22.48 1.39
CA THR A 288 2.27 -23.86 0.98
C THR A 288 1.86 -23.91 -0.49
N PHE A 289 0.90 -23.09 -0.89
CA PHE A 289 0.43 -23.00 -2.27
C PHE A 289 1.55 -22.63 -3.25
N VAL A 290 2.35 -21.61 -2.90
CA VAL A 290 3.48 -21.19 -3.73
C VAL A 290 4.47 -22.34 -3.92
N ALA A 291 4.81 -23.09 -2.85
CA ALA A 291 5.70 -24.22 -2.96
C ALA A 291 5.15 -25.31 -3.89
N GLU A 292 3.91 -25.72 -3.70
CA GLU A 292 3.24 -26.75 -4.51
C GLU A 292 3.15 -26.35 -5.98
N ARG A 293 2.78 -25.09 -6.23
CA ARG A 293 2.62 -24.59 -7.60
C ARG A 293 3.96 -24.47 -8.33
N LEU A 294 5.02 -24.02 -7.65
CA LEU A 294 6.37 -23.96 -8.20
C LEU A 294 6.89 -25.37 -8.53
N LEU A 295 6.70 -26.35 -7.64
CA LEU A 295 7.03 -27.75 -7.90
C LEU A 295 6.27 -28.32 -9.10
N SER A 296 4.99 -27.98 -9.23
CA SER A 296 4.19 -28.34 -10.40
C SER A 296 4.79 -27.77 -11.69
N LEU A 297 5.19 -26.50 -11.72
CA LEU A 297 5.82 -25.88 -12.90
C LEU A 297 7.17 -26.51 -13.25
N VAL A 298 7.94 -26.93 -12.25
CA VAL A 298 9.23 -27.63 -12.47
C VAL A 298 9.01 -29.01 -13.11
N ARG A 299 7.95 -29.72 -12.71
CA ARG A 299 7.68 -31.11 -13.10
C ARG A 299 6.83 -31.26 -14.38
N THR A 300 5.99 -30.27 -14.65
CA THR A 300 5.06 -30.36 -15.78
C THR A 300 5.83 -30.29 -17.09
N PRO A 301 5.74 -31.32 -17.97
CA PRO A 301 6.31 -31.26 -19.30
C PRO A 301 5.70 -30.09 -20.09
N VAL A 302 6.51 -29.36 -20.81
CA VAL A 302 6.08 -28.32 -21.74
C VAL A 302 6.45 -28.71 -23.16
N GLU A 303 5.76 -28.19 -24.15
CA GLU A 303 6.11 -28.36 -25.53
C GLU A 303 7.51 -27.80 -25.80
N VAL A 304 8.42 -28.65 -26.21
CA VAL A 304 9.83 -28.30 -26.46
C VAL A 304 9.98 -27.87 -27.90
N LEU A 305 10.60 -26.71 -28.13
CA LEU A 305 10.87 -26.21 -29.48
C LEU A 305 11.93 -27.08 -30.18
N PRO A 306 11.59 -27.78 -31.29
CA PRO A 306 12.56 -28.49 -32.06
C PRO A 306 13.63 -27.54 -32.64
N ARG A 307 14.90 -27.88 -32.50
CA ARG A 307 16.03 -27.05 -32.97
C ARG A 307 16.08 -25.66 -32.36
N ALA A 308 15.81 -25.54 -31.07
CA ALA A 308 15.84 -24.27 -30.33
C ALA A 308 17.15 -23.47 -30.58
N GLU A 309 18.28 -24.13 -30.65
CA GLU A 309 19.58 -23.49 -30.93
C GLU A 309 19.61 -22.72 -32.24
N LYS A 310 19.03 -23.27 -33.33
CA LYS A 310 18.95 -22.57 -34.61
C LYS A 310 18.06 -21.33 -34.53
N VAL A 311 16.95 -21.43 -33.81
CA VAL A 311 16.05 -20.29 -33.59
C VAL A 311 16.76 -19.20 -32.78
N ILE A 312 17.58 -19.56 -31.82
CA ILE A 312 18.41 -18.62 -31.05
C ILE A 312 19.45 -17.94 -31.94
N ASP A 313 20.14 -18.70 -32.82
CA ASP A 313 21.07 -18.12 -33.79
C ASP A 313 20.42 -17.10 -34.72
N ASP A 314 19.16 -17.34 -35.12
CA ASP A 314 18.41 -16.41 -35.94
C ASP A 314 17.97 -15.16 -35.13
N ILE A 315 17.64 -15.30 -33.86
CA ILE A 315 17.35 -14.19 -32.95
C ILE A 315 18.60 -13.32 -32.72
N GLU A 316 19.76 -13.94 -32.50
CA GLU A 316 21.04 -13.23 -32.36
C GLU A 316 21.35 -12.37 -33.59
N LYS A 317 21.15 -12.94 -34.79
CA LYS A 317 21.36 -12.21 -36.06
C LYS A 317 20.40 -11.04 -36.20
N GLU A 318 19.12 -11.22 -35.95
CA GLU A 318 18.13 -10.16 -36.06
C GLU A 318 18.35 -9.04 -35.05
N GLN A 319 18.72 -9.39 -33.82
CA GLN A 319 18.98 -8.42 -32.75
C GLN A 319 20.38 -7.78 -32.89
N GLY A 320 21.24 -8.30 -33.76
CA GLY A 320 22.62 -7.84 -33.92
C GLY A 320 23.48 -8.03 -32.69
N VAL A 321 23.17 -9.05 -31.88
CA VAL A 321 23.81 -9.32 -30.58
C VAL A 321 24.23 -10.79 -30.51
N ALA A 322 25.49 -11.06 -30.13
CA ALA A 322 25.93 -12.40 -29.78
C ALA A 322 25.73 -12.62 -28.27
N TYR A 323 25.00 -13.65 -27.89
CA TYR A 323 24.78 -13.97 -26.48
C TYR A 323 26.02 -14.58 -25.85
N ALA A 324 26.35 -14.13 -24.65
CA ALA A 324 27.33 -14.83 -23.81
C ALA A 324 26.79 -16.24 -23.43
N PRO A 325 27.69 -17.20 -23.08
CA PRO A 325 27.28 -18.57 -22.81
C PRO A 325 26.12 -18.72 -21.84
N LEU A 326 26.13 -17.99 -20.71
CA LEU A 326 25.04 -18.01 -19.73
C LEU A 326 23.75 -17.35 -20.23
N GLN A 327 23.86 -16.30 -21.05
CA GLN A 327 22.67 -15.67 -21.66
C GLN A 327 22.00 -16.65 -22.65
N ARG A 328 22.80 -17.32 -23.48
CA ARG A 328 22.31 -18.35 -24.41
C ARG A 328 21.68 -19.52 -23.66
N GLN A 329 22.33 -19.96 -22.56
CA GLN A 329 21.77 -20.98 -21.69
C GLN A 329 20.41 -20.60 -21.11
N ALA A 330 20.23 -19.34 -20.68
CA ALA A 330 18.95 -18.86 -20.17
C ALA A 330 17.85 -18.93 -21.24
N VAL A 331 18.14 -18.50 -22.47
CA VAL A 331 17.17 -18.58 -23.60
C VAL A 331 16.85 -20.04 -23.94
N CYS A 332 17.85 -20.94 -23.94
CA CYS A 332 17.64 -22.37 -24.16
C CYS A 332 16.74 -23.00 -23.08
N LEU A 333 17.01 -22.70 -21.80
CA LEU A 333 16.21 -23.24 -20.69
C LEU A 333 14.77 -22.70 -20.69
N ALA A 334 14.56 -21.44 -21.11
CA ALA A 334 13.22 -20.89 -21.30
C ALA A 334 12.42 -21.64 -22.38
N ALA A 335 13.10 -22.13 -23.42
CA ALA A 335 12.48 -22.95 -24.46
C ALA A 335 12.07 -24.35 -23.97
N GLN A 336 12.76 -24.90 -23.00
CA GLN A 336 12.68 -26.31 -22.60
C GLN A 336 11.89 -26.55 -21.31
N GLY A 337 11.72 -25.52 -20.46
CA GLY A 337 11.13 -25.66 -19.13
C GLY A 337 9.81 -24.88 -18.93
N GLY A 338 9.05 -25.31 -17.93
CA GLY A 338 7.85 -24.58 -17.48
C GLY A 338 8.18 -23.37 -16.58
N ILE A 339 9.36 -23.36 -15.97
CA ILE A 339 9.83 -22.26 -15.12
C ILE A 339 11.32 -22.01 -15.29
N LEU A 340 11.72 -20.75 -15.25
CA LEU A 340 13.12 -20.32 -15.25
C LEU A 340 13.31 -19.14 -14.29
N LEU A 341 14.38 -19.23 -13.50
CA LEU A 341 14.93 -18.11 -12.72
C LEU A 341 16.13 -17.51 -13.47
N LEU A 342 16.07 -16.22 -13.80
CA LEU A 342 17.19 -15.49 -14.40
C LEU A 342 17.66 -14.41 -13.44
N THR A 343 18.88 -14.56 -12.91
CA THR A 343 19.42 -13.62 -11.93
C THR A 343 20.75 -13.02 -12.38
N GLY A 344 21.16 -11.94 -11.72
CA GLY A 344 22.45 -11.29 -11.96
C GLY A 344 22.45 -9.84 -11.49
N GLY A 345 23.63 -9.31 -11.26
CA GLY A 345 23.86 -7.92 -10.87
C GLY A 345 23.72 -6.93 -12.04
N PRO A 346 24.06 -5.65 -11.81
CA PRO A 346 24.07 -4.65 -12.84
C PRO A 346 25.14 -4.94 -13.92
N GLY A 347 24.82 -4.65 -15.17
CA GLY A 347 25.75 -4.82 -16.31
C GLY A 347 25.96 -6.27 -16.76
N THR A 348 25.25 -7.27 -16.21
CA THR A 348 25.39 -8.68 -16.59
C THR A 348 24.52 -9.08 -17.79
N GLY A 349 23.69 -8.17 -18.31
CA GLY A 349 22.90 -8.40 -19.51
C GLY A 349 21.59 -9.16 -19.30
N LYS A 350 20.97 -9.09 -18.11
CA LYS A 350 19.61 -9.60 -17.86
C LYS A 350 18.61 -9.15 -18.91
N THR A 351 18.61 -7.86 -19.22
CA THR A 351 17.76 -7.23 -20.22
C THR A 351 17.91 -7.82 -21.62
N THR A 352 19.16 -8.11 -22.04
CA THR A 352 19.46 -8.75 -23.34
C THR A 352 18.90 -10.15 -23.39
N SER A 353 19.12 -10.95 -22.33
CA SER A 353 18.56 -12.30 -22.23
C SER A 353 17.04 -12.29 -22.25
N LEU A 354 16.42 -11.34 -21.53
CA LEU A 354 14.97 -11.19 -21.47
C LEU A 354 14.38 -10.87 -22.85
N ARG A 355 15.00 -9.96 -23.62
CA ARG A 355 14.58 -9.69 -25.02
C ARG A 355 14.67 -10.96 -25.87
N GLY A 356 15.72 -11.75 -25.69
CA GLY A 356 15.88 -13.03 -26.38
C GLY A 356 14.76 -14.01 -26.05
N ILE A 357 14.40 -14.12 -24.77
CA ILE A 357 13.31 -15.00 -24.30
C ILE A 357 11.96 -14.54 -24.86
N VAL A 358 11.67 -13.23 -24.86
CA VAL A 358 10.44 -12.69 -25.46
C VAL A 358 10.36 -13.05 -26.94
N SER A 359 11.42 -12.75 -27.73
CA SER A 359 11.47 -13.09 -29.15
C SER A 359 11.35 -14.60 -29.41
N LEU A 360 11.92 -15.42 -28.54
CA LEU A 360 11.78 -16.87 -28.61
C LEU A 360 10.30 -17.29 -28.44
N TYR A 361 9.64 -16.81 -27.41
CA TYR A 361 8.24 -17.15 -27.13
C TYR A 361 7.30 -16.68 -28.23
N GLU A 362 7.52 -15.50 -28.78
CA GLU A 362 6.77 -14.99 -29.96
C GLU A 362 6.92 -15.92 -31.18
N ARG A 363 8.13 -16.42 -31.45
CA ARG A 363 8.39 -17.39 -32.53
C ARG A 363 7.77 -18.76 -32.26
N MET A 364 7.55 -19.10 -31.00
CA MET A 364 6.77 -20.28 -30.59
C MET A 364 5.28 -20.05 -30.70
N GLY A 365 4.81 -18.86 -31.06
CA GLY A 365 3.38 -18.51 -31.11
C GLY A 365 2.73 -18.39 -29.73
N LEU A 366 3.52 -18.08 -28.71
CA LEU A 366 3.03 -17.95 -27.34
C LEU A 366 2.67 -16.48 -27.05
N ASP A 367 1.49 -16.26 -26.49
CA ASP A 367 1.11 -14.97 -25.91
C ASP A 367 1.85 -14.77 -24.61
N VAL A 368 2.51 -13.62 -24.47
CA VAL A 368 3.38 -13.31 -23.33
C VAL A 368 2.86 -12.12 -22.53
N ALA A 369 2.66 -12.27 -21.25
CA ALA A 369 2.48 -11.15 -20.33
C ALA A 369 3.82 -10.71 -19.74
N LEU A 370 4.14 -9.41 -19.92
CA LEU A 370 5.32 -8.79 -19.32
C LEU A 370 4.88 -8.02 -18.06
N LEU A 371 5.37 -8.44 -16.92
CA LEU A 371 4.90 -7.97 -15.62
C LEU A 371 6.07 -7.46 -14.76
N ALA A 372 5.77 -6.48 -13.89
CA ALA A 372 6.69 -6.01 -12.87
C ALA A 372 5.93 -5.62 -11.59
N PRO A 373 6.57 -5.58 -10.42
CA PRO A 373 5.89 -5.20 -9.17
C PRO A 373 5.51 -3.71 -9.08
N THR A 374 6.21 -2.82 -9.80
CA THR A 374 5.97 -1.37 -9.77
C THR A 374 5.72 -0.81 -11.17
N GLY A 375 4.99 0.33 -11.24
CA GLY A 375 4.70 1.01 -12.51
C GLY A 375 5.94 1.43 -13.28
N ARG A 376 6.97 1.91 -12.57
CA ARG A 376 8.25 2.30 -13.19
C ARG A 376 9.02 1.12 -13.75
N ALA A 377 9.08 0.01 -13.03
CA ALA A 377 9.70 -1.21 -13.51
C ALA A 377 8.95 -1.75 -14.74
N ALA A 378 7.62 -1.72 -14.74
CA ALA A 378 6.80 -2.11 -15.87
C ALA A 378 7.05 -1.21 -17.10
N LYS A 379 7.07 0.12 -16.91
CA LYS A 379 7.39 1.07 -18.00
C LYS A 379 8.77 0.78 -18.59
N ARG A 380 9.79 0.60 -17.75
CA ARG A 380 11.14 0.24 -18.19
C ARG A 380 11.17 -1.08 -18.96
N LEU A 381 10.48 -2.09 -18.46
CA LEU A 381 10.37 -3.40 -19.12
C LEU A 381 9.75 -3.25 -20.50
N GLY A 382 8.72 -2.42 -20.64
CA GLY A 382 8.09 -2.11 -21.93
C GLY A 382 9.04 -1.39 -22.89
N GLU A 383 9.75 -0.35 -22.43
CA GLU A 383 10.74 0.39 -23.23
C GLU A 383 11.85 -0.52 -23.77
N VAL A 384 12.35 -1.43 -22.95
CA VAL A 384 13.44 -2.34 -23.28
C VAL A 384 13.01 -3.43 -24.24
N THR A 385 11.83 -3.98 -24.05
CA THR A 385 11.31 -5.08 -24.88
C THR A 385 10.60 -4.59 -26.14
N GLY A 386 10.19 -3.32 -26.19
CA GLY A 386 9.35 -2.76 -27.24
C GLY A 386 7.94 -3.35 -27.23
N ARG A 387 7.47 -3.86 -26.08
CA ARG A 387 6.17 -4.49 -25.89
C ARG A 387 5.43 -3.84 -24.73
N GLU A 388 4.11 -4.00 -24.71
CA GLU A 388 3.32 -3.55 -23.56
C GLU A 388 3.70 -4.36 -22.32
N ALA A 389 3.98 -3.66 -21.22
CA ALA A 389 4.23 -4.24 -19.92
C ALA A 389 3.38 -3.52 -18.87
N GLN A 390 2.96 -4.25 -17.83
CA GLN A 390 2.11 -3.71 -16.80
C GLN A 390 2.51 -4.21 -15.40
N THR A 391 1.93 -3.61 -14.37
CA THR A 391 2.19 -4.10 -13.01
C THR A 391 1.45 -5.43 -12.78
N ILE A 392 2.02 -6.28 -11.91
CA ILE A 392 1.35 -7.52 -11.49
C ILE A 392 -0.06 -7.22 -10.98
N HIS A 393 -0.21 -6.19 -10.16
CA HIS A 393 -1.52 -5.77 -9.61
C HIS A 393 -2.53 -5.41 -10.71
N ARG A 394 -2.11 -4.67 -11.74
CA ARG A 394 -2.97 -4.32 -12.87
C ARG A 394 -3.35 -5.54 -13.71
N ALA A 395 -2.40 -6.43 -13.97
CA ALA A 395 -2.64 -7.67 -14.71
C ALA A 395 -3.65 -8.57 -14.00
N LEU A 396 -3.60 -8.62 -12.68
CA LEU A 396 -4.52 -9.37 -11.84
C LEU A 396 -5.88 -8.67 -11.66
N GLY A 397 -6.05 -7.45 -12.16
CA GLY A 397 -7.29 -6.69 -12.02
C GLY A 397 -7.59 -6.39 -10.56
N MET A 398 -6.58 -5.84 -9.85
CA MET A 398 -6.74 -5.45 -8.46
C MET A 398 -7.90 -4.47 -8.31
N SER A 399 -8.82 -4.79 -7.41
CA SER A 399 -9.87 -3.90 -6.94
C SER A 399 -9.75 -3.75 -5.44
N TYR A 400 -9.93 -2.53 -4.97
CA TYR A 400 -10.01 -2.25 -3.54
C TYR A 400 -11.49 -2.24 -3.16
N ASN A 401 -11.86 -3.07 -2.20
CA ASN A 401 -13.20 -3.05 -1.65
C ASN A 401 -13.19 -2.07 -0.47
N GLU A 402 -13.68 -0.86 -0.69
CA GLU A 402 -13.75 0.19 0.34
C GLU A 402 -14.56 -0.23 1.56
N LEU A 403 -15.51 -1.17 1.37
CA LEU A 403 -16.38 -1.65 2.45
C LEU A 403 -15.68 -2.60 3.42
N THR A 404 -14.75 -3.40 2.92
CA THR A 404 -14.03 -4.39 3.73
C THR A 404 -12.59 -3.98 4.02
N GLY A 405 -12.10 -2.91 3.38
CA GLY A 405 -10.69 -2.52 3.43
C GLY A 405 -9.76 -3.55 2.78
N GLN A 406 -10.31 -4.54 2.09
CA GLN A 406 -9.54 -5.63 1.51
C GLN A 406 -9.27 -5.41 0.02
N THR A 407 -8.06 -5.76 -0.36
CA THR A 407 -7.69 -5.87 -1.76
C THR A 407 -8.12 -7.21 -2.31
N ALA A 408 -8.85 -7.21 -3.41
CA ALA A 408 -9.23 -8.41 -4.14
C ALA A 408 -8.67 -8.37 -5.56
N PHE A 409 -8.30 -9.52 -6.09
CA PHE A 409 -7.89 -9.69 -7.47
C PHE A 409 -9.01 -10.35 -8.28
N LYS A 410 -9.33 -9.78 -9.44
CA LYS A 410 -10.34 -10.34 -10.36
C LYS A 410 -9.81 -11.61 -11.02
N LYS A 411 -8.52 -11.59 -11.42
CA LYS A 411 -7.87 -12.76 -12.02
C LYS A 411 -7.42 -13.74 -10.94
N ASN A 412 -7.85 -14.98 -11.07
CA ASN A 412 -7.63 -16.08 -10.13
C ASN A 412 -7.78 -17.42 -10.84
N ALA A 413 -7.92 -18.52 -10.11
CA ALA A 413 -8.08 -19.86 -10.69
C ALA A 413 -9.37 -20.04 -11.52
N GLN A 414 -10.44 -19.29 -11.23
CA GLN A 414 -11.72 -19.32 -11.97
C GLN A 414 -11.69 -18.42 -13.22
N ASP A 415 -10.97 -17.30 -13.15
CA ASP A 415 -10.76 -16.37 -14.26
C ASP A 415 -9.27 -16.10 -14.45
N PRO A 416 -8.51 -17.03 -15.04
CA PRO A 416 -7.05 -16.90 -15.15
C PRO A 416 -6.62 -15.88 -16.20
N LEU A 417 -5.34 -15.54 -16.19
CA LEU A 417 -4.70 -14.75 -17.24
C LEU A 417 -4.76 -15.52 -18.57
N GLU A 418 -5.17 -14.85 -19.64
CA GLU A 418 -5.32 -15.45 -20.97
C GLU A 418 -4.01 -15.43 -21.77
N VAL A 419 -2.93 -15.92 -21.16
CA VAL A 419 -1.60 -15.95 -21.76
C VAL A 419 -0.93 -17.30 -21.60
N HIS A 420 0.01 -17.60 -22.50
CA HIS A 420 0.78 -18.86 -22.51
C HIS A 420 2.07 -18.76 -21.69
N ALA A 421 2.60 -17.54 -21.52
CA ALA A 421 3.80 -17.31 -20.74
C ALA A 421 3.68 -16.02 -19.93
N VAL A 422 4.24 -16.05 -18.73
CA VAL A 422 4.34 -14.88 -17.84
C VAL A 422 5.82 -14.61 -17.58
N ILE A 423 6.26 -13.39 -17.79
CA ILE A 423 7.61 -12.93 -17.47
C ILE A 423 7.50 -11.83 -16.40
N VAL A 424 8.16 -12.03 -15.27
CA VAL A 424 8.18 -11.06 -14.17
C VAL A 424 9.59 -10.52 -13.98
N ASP A 425 9.76 -9.20 -14.14
CA ASP A 425 11.01 -8.52 -13.81
C ASP A 425 10.96 -7.91 -12.39
N GLU A 426 12.12 -7.55 -11.84
CA GLU A 426 12.30 -7.03 -10.47
C GLU A 426 11.71 -7.96 -9.40
N MET A 427 11.94 -9.27 -9.55
CA MET A 427 11.39 -10.31 -8.69
C MET A 427 11.81 -10.18 -7.21
N SER A 428 12.90 -9.47 -6.91
CA SER A 428 13.32 -9.17 -5.54
C SER A 428 12.27 -8.46 -4.70
N MET A 429 11.36 -7.71 -5.35
CA MET A 429 10.30 -6.95 -4.70
C MET A 429 9.00 -7.73 -4.48
N VAL A 430 8.88 -8.96 -5.00
CA VAL A 430 7.66 -9.77 -4.90
C VAL A 430 7.68 -10.58 -3.61
N ASP A 431 6.67 -10.38 -2.78
CA ASP A 431 6.46 -11.11 -1.53
C ASP A 431 5.66 -12.41 -1.75
N ILE A 432 5.43 -13.17 -0.66
CA ILE A 432 4.78 -14.47 -0.73
C ILE A 432 3.29 -14.38 -1.10
N GLU A 433 2.60 -13.31 -0.69
CA GLU A 433 1.17 -13.12 -0.96
C GLU A 433 0.93 -12.70 -2.41
N LEU A 434 1.74 -11.77 -2.91
CA LEU A 434 1.68 -11.36 -4.32
C LEU A 434 2.08 -12.51 -5.26
N MET A 435 3.10 -13.30 -4.87
CA MET A 435 3.49 -14.51 -5.62
C MET A 435 2.38 -15.55 -5.64
N ARG A 436 1.69 -15.78 -4.52
CA ARG A 436 0.51 -16.64 -4.46
C ARG A 436 -0.53 -16.18 -5.47
N SER A 437 -0.92 -14.90 -5.41
CA SER A 437 -1.98 -14.35 -6.27
C SER A 437 -1.63 -14.46 -7.75
N LEU A 438 -0.36 -14.24 -8.11
CA LEU A 438 0.12 -14.41 -9.48
C LEU A 438 0.02 -15.87 -9.95
N LEU A 439 0.52 -16.80 -9.13
CA LEU A 439 0.50 -18.22 -9.46
C LEU A 439 -0.92 -18.80 -9.50
N GLU A 440 -1.83 -18.28 -8.69
CA GLU A 440 -3.25 -18.65 -8.69
C GLU A 440 -3.94 -18.22 -9.99
N ALA A 441 -3.57 -17.07 -10.53
CA ALA A 441 -4.11 -16.56 -11.79
C ALA A 441 -3.46 -17.16 -13.04
N MET A 442 -2.39 -17.96 -12.93
CA MET A 442 -1.76 -18.62 -14.06
C MET A 442 -2.47 -19.91 -14.44
N ARG A 443 -2.73 -20.10 -15.75
CA ARG A 443 -3.29 -21.35 -16.27
C ARG A 443 -2.36 -22.53 -16.05
N PRO A 444 -2.86 -23.75 -15.86
CA PRO A 444 -2.06 -24.96 -15.96
C PRO A 444 -1.35 -25.03 -17.33
N GLY A 445 -0.06 -25.35 -17.34
CA GLY A 445 0.74 -25.44 -18.56
C GLY A 445 1.33 -24.12 -19.06
N SER A 446 0.99 -22.98 -18.46
CA SER A 446 1.67 -21.70 -18.75
C SER A 446 3.10 -21.73 -18.27
N ARG A 447 4.00 -21.02 -18.99
CA ARG A 447 5.41 -20.86 -18.64
C ARG A 447 5.61 -19.66 -17.72
N LEU A 448 6.62 -19.72 -16.87
CA LEU A 448 6.97 -18.63 -15.95
C LEU A 448 8.47 -18.32 -16.01
N VAL A 449 8.81 -17.08 -16.31
CA VAL A 449 10.18 -16.58 -16.24
C VAL A 449 10.25 -15.48 -15.19
N LEU A 450 11.11 -15.67 -14.21
CA LEU A 450 11.30 -14.76 -13.09
C LEU A 450 12.69 -14.13 -13.20
N VAL A 451 12.74 -12.80 -13.33
CA VAL A 451 13.98 -12.05 -13.50
C VAL A 451 14.21 -11.17 -12.28
N GLY A 452 15.41 -11.15 -11.74
CA GLY A 452 15.70 -10.33 -10.57
C GLY A 452 17.16 -10.29 -10.18
N ASP A 453 17.43 -9.51 -9.14
CA ASP A 453 18.75 -9.36 -8.55
C ASP A 453 18.65 -9.73 -7.06
N PRO A 454 19.28 -10.84 -6.64
CA PRO A 454 19.17 -11.35 -5.26
C PRO A 454 19.89 -10.48 -4.23
N ASP A 455 20.81 -9.60 -4.66
CA ASP A 455 21.64 -8.77 -3.79
C ASP A 455 21.00 -7.40 -3.52
N GLN A 456 19.94 -7.07 -4.26
CA GLN A 456 19.07 -5.93 -3.96
C GLN A 456 18.24 -6.16 -2.70
N LEU A 457 17.64 -5.09 -2.22
CA LEU A 457 16.71 -5.14 -1.08
C LEU A 457 15.55 -6.11 -1.38
N PRO A 458 15.18 -6.95 -0.42
CA PRO A 458 14.05 -7.86 -0.56
C PRO A 458 12.71 -7.08 -0.57
N SER A 459 11.61 -7.80 -0.85
CA SER A 459 10.24 -7.27 -0.78
C SER A 459 9.95 -6.58 0.56
N VAL A 460 9.04 -5.62 0.59
CA VAL A 460 8.57 -5.02 1.85
C VAL A 460 7.73 -6.03 2.62
N GLY A 461 6.85 -6.76 1.92
CA GLY A 461 5.98 -7.78 2.51
C GLY A 461 6.69 -9.08 2.91
N PRO A 462 5.95 -10.05 3.46
CA PRO A 462 6.48 -11.26 4.06
C PRO A 462 7.13 -12.22 3.04
N GLY A 463 8.24 -12.82 3.45
CA GLY A 463 8.97 -13.81 2.67
C GLY A 463 10.17 -13.26 1.91
N SER A 464 10.96 -14.16 1.38
CA SER A 464 12.12 -13.90 0.51
C SER A 464 12.05 -14.85 -0.69
N VAL A 465 10.99 -14.69 -1.49
CA VAL A 465 10.61 -15.66 -2.53
C VAL A 465 11.76 -15.94 -3.49
N LEU A 466 12.37 -14.91 -4.08
CA LEU A 466 13.51 -15.05 -4.98
C LEU A 466 14.69 -15.76 -4.31
N GLY A 467 15.07 -15.29 -3.11
CA GLY A 467 16.18 -15.87 -2.36
C GLY A 467 15.93 -17.33 -1.92
N ASP A 468 14.70 -17.66 -1.54
CA ASP A 468 14.32 -19.02 -1.13
C ASP A 468 14.30 -20.00 -2.30
N MET A 469 13.79 -19.58 -3.46
CA MET A 469 13.86 -20.37 -4.70
C MET A 469 15.30 -20.66 -5.10
N LEU A 470 16.16 -19.64 -5.14
CA LEU A 470 17.59 -19.82 -5.46
C LEU A 470 18.28 -20.77 -4.49
N ARG A 471 18.12 -20.54 -3.17
CA ARG A 471 18.76 -21.37 -2.14
C ARG A 471 18.16 -22.78 -2.04
N SER A 472 16.98 -23.02 -2.61
CA SER A 472 16.41 -24.36 -2.70
C SER A 472 17.20 -25.26 -3.65
N GLY A 473 17.71 -24.69 -4.75
CA GLY A 473 18.34 -25.43 -5.84
C GLY A 473 17.37 -26.29 -6.66
N VAL A 474 16.06 -26.18 -6.43
CA VAL A 474 15.02 -27.00 -7.09
C VAL A 474 14.51 -26.33 -8.37
N VAL A 475 14.37 -25.03 -8.34
CA VAL A 475 13.88 -24.26 -9.50
C VAL A 475 15.05 -24.04 -10.47
N PRO A 476 14.90 -24.37 -11.78
CA PRO A 476 15.93 -24.11 -12.79
C PRO A 476 16.33 -22.63 -12.79
N ALA A 477 17.62 -22.36 -12.62
CA ALA A 477 18.13 -21.01 -12.48
C ALA A 477 19.40 -20.79 -13.32
N VAL A 478 19.51 -19.61 -13.91
CA VAL A 478 20.72 -19.10 -14.54
C VAL A 478 21.13 -17.82 -13.85
N SER A 479 22.32 -17.82 -13.26
CA SER A 479 22.90 -16.63 -12.63
C SER A 479 23.95 -16.03 -13.58
N LEU A 480 23.64 -14.86 -14.12
CA LEU A 480 24.55 -14.12 -15.00
C LEU A 480 25.65 -13.47 -14.16
N THR A 481 26.85 -13.99 -14.25
CA THR A 481 28.02 -13.51 -13.48
C THR A 481 28.98 -12.68 -14.32
N GLN A 482 28.92 -12.78 -15.64
CA GLN A 482 29.83 -12.07 -16.53
C GLN A 482 29.39 -10.62 -16.70
N VAL A 483 30.28 -9.69 -16.35
CA VAL A 483 30.10 -8.25 -16.60
C VAL A 483 30.65 -7.96 -18.00
N PHE A 484 29.87 -7.23 -18.80
CA PHE A 484 30.31 -6.88 -20.16
C PHE A 484 31.34 -5.74 -20.15
N ARG A 485 32.27 -5.79 -21.12
CA ARG A 485 33.42 -4.89 -21.24
C ARG A 485 33.06 -3.39 -21.14
N GLN A 486 31.94 -2.97 -21.71
CA GLN A 486 31.46 -1.59 -21.57
C GLN A 486 31.02 -1.26 -20.14
N ALA A 487 30.44 -2.23 -19.45
CA ALA A 487 30.00 -2.09 -18.06
C ALA A 487 31.19 -2.15 -17.09
N GLU A 488 32.27 -2.90 -17.39
CA GLU A 488 33.49 -2.95 -16.58
C GLU A 488 34.20 -1.57 -16.48
N GLN A 489 34.05 -0.72 -17.48
CA GLN A 489 34.63 0.63 -17.45
C GLN A 489 33.93 1.56 -16.47
N SER A 490 32.67 1.30 -16.14
CA SER A 490 31.89 2.08 -15.18
C SER A 490 32.37 1.88 -13.73
N ALA A 491 32.73 2.96 -13.05
CA ALA A 491 33.09 2.90 -11.64
C ALA A 491 31.87 2.59 -10.75
N ILE A 492 30.65 2.96 -11.18
CA ILE A 492 29.40 2.61 -10.52
C ILE A 492 29.22 1.09 -10.47
N ILE A 493 29.44 0.39 -11.58
CA ILE A 493 29.27 -1.05 -11.66
C ILE A 493 30.35 -1.76 -10.86
N ARG A 494 31.61 -1.31 -10.94
CA ARG A 494 32.70 -1.85 -10.08
C ARG A 494 32.40 -1.65 -8.61
N ALA A 495 31.86 -0.48 -8.22
CA ALA A 495 31.46 -0.20 -6.85
C ALA A 495 30.33 -1.14 -6.37
N ALA A 496 29.31 -1.37 -7.20
CA ALA A 496 28.24 -2.32 -6.89
C ALA A 496 28.80 -3.72 -6.61
N HIS A 497 29.66 -4.24 -7.48
CA HIS A 497 30.29 -5.56 -7.30
C HIS A 497 31.27 -5.62 -6.10
N ALA A 498 31.96 -4.53 -5.79
CA ALA A 498 32.77 -4.47 -4.57
C ALA A 498 31.91 -4.55 -3.31
N VAL A 499 30.82 -3.77 -3.27
CA VAL A 499 29.87 -3.81 -2.15
C VAL A 499 29.23 -5.18 -2.01
N ASP A 500 28.85 -5.85 -3.11
CA ASP A 500 28.32 -7.21 -3.08
C ASP A 500 29.30 -8.20 -2.41
N ARG A 501 30.59 -8.10 -2.70
CA ARG A 501 31.63 -8.89 -2.01
C ARG A 501 31.91 -8.46 -0.57
N GLY A 502 31.29 -7.37 -0.11
CA GLY A 502 31.52 -6.82 1.24
C GLY A 502 32.71 -5.87 1.34
N GLU A 503 33.20 -5.41 0.21
CA GLU A 503 34.32 -4.50 0.11
C GLU A 503 33.82 -3.05 0.03
N LEU A 504 34.55 -2.11 0.64
CA LEU A 504 34.29 -0.69 0.46
C LEU A 504 34.61 -0.30 -0.99
N PRO A 505 33.70 0.36 -1.72
CA PRO A 505 34.01 0.82 -3.06
C PRO A 505 35.17 1.84 -3.05
N PRO A 506 35.95 1.96 -4.15
CA PRO A 506 36.98 2.98 -4.24
C PRO A 506 36.39 4.37 -4.01
N LEU A 507 36.93 5.09 -3.01
CA LEU A 507 36.47 6.44 -2.64
C LEU A 507 37.36 7.54 -3.22
N GLU A 508 38.32 7.17 -4.09
CA GLU A 508 39.18 8.12 -4.79
C GLU A 508 38.47 8.71 -5.99
N ASN A 509 38.49 10.04 -6.10
CA ASN A 509 37.86 10.76 -7.17
C ASN A 509 38.78 10.79 -8.41
N SER A 510 38.37 10.19 -9.52
CA SER A 510 39.03 10.40 -10.82
C SER A 510 38.33 11.57 -11.54
N GLY A 511 39.10 12.43 -12.18
CA GLY A 511 38.56 13.66 -12.80
C GLY A 511 37.53 13.48 -13.93
N SER A 512 37.40 12.25 -14.48
CA SER A 512 36.50 11.90 -15.59
C SER A 512 35.60 10.69 -15.30
N GLY A 513 35.40 10.34 -14.03
CA GLY A 513 34.63 9.16 -13.64
C GLY A 513 33.13 9.41 -13.54
N ASP A 514 32.36 8.31 -13.46
CA ASP A 514 30.92 8.28 -13.21
C ASP A 514 30.57 8.10 -11.72
N LEU A 515 31.56 7.96 -10.83
CA LEU A 515 31.46 7.82 -9.39
C LEU A 515 32.35 8.84 -8.67
N PHE A 516 31.75 9.56 -7.71
CA PHE A 516 32.49 10.51 -6.87
C PHE A 516 32.14 10.30 -5.39
N PHE A 517 33.13 10.50 -4.51
CA PHE A 517 32.94 10.52 -3.08
C PHE A 517 33.23 11.91 -2.49
N LEU A 518 32.32 12.42 -1.69
CA LEU A 518 32.43 13.69 -1.00
C LEU A 518 32.35 13.48 0.52
N ARG A 519 33.49 13.46 1.21
CA ARG A 519 33.53 13.30 2.66
C ARG A 519 32.88 14.47 3.39
N ARG A 520 31.74 14.19 4.07
CA ARG A 520 30.96 15.18 4.82
C ARG A 520 30.41 14.54 6.08
N ARG A 521 31.17 14.60 7.20
CA ARG A 521 30.77 13.94 8.45
C ARG A 521 29.73 14.74 9.24
N ALA A 522 29.78 16.07 9.19
CA ALA A 522 28.81 16.92 9.87
C ALA A 522 27.48 16.95 9.10
N PRO A 523 26.34 16.64 9.74
CA PRO A 523 25.01 16.58 9.08
C PRO A 523 24.65 17.85 8.30
N ASP A 524 24.84 19.03 8.90
CA ASP A 524 24.52 20.31 8.27
C ASP A 524 25.35 20.55 7.00
N ARG A 525 26.64 20.18 7.04
CA ARG A 525 27.54 20.27 5.89
C ARG A 525 27.15 19.26 4.79
N LEU A 526 26.66 18.11 5.19
CA LEU A 526 26.17 17.12 4.24
C LEU A 526 24.93 17.65 3.51
N VAL A 527 23.92 18.14 4.24
CA VAL A 527 22.70 18.72 3.67
C VAL A 527 23.05 19.89 2.75
N GLN A 528 23.88 20.81 3.19
CA GLN A 528 24.36 21.94 2.38
C GLN A 528 25.03 21.46 1.09
N THR A 529 25.90 20.46 1.17
CA THR A 529 26.60 19.89 -0.01
C THR A 529 25.60 19.27 -0.98
N VAL A 530 24.60 18.53 -0.50
CA VAL A 530 23.54 17.94 -1.33
C VAL A 530 22.76 19.05 -2.06
N VAL A 531 22.37 20.10 -1.36
CA VAL A 531 21.67 21.24 -1.95
C VAL A 531 22.52 21.92 -3.04
N GLU A 532 23.80 22.22 -2.76
CA GLU A 532 24.73 22.82 -3.74
C GLU A 532 24.91 21.93 -4.97
N LEU A 533 24.99 20.62 -4.78
CA LEU A 533 25.08 19.66 -5.90
C LEU A 533 23.85 19.74 -6.80
N CYS A 534 22.66 19.72 -6.23
CA CYS A 534 21.41 19.72 -6.99
C CYS A 534 21.14 21.08 -7.66
N ARG A 535 21.38 22.20 -6.97
CA ARG A 535 21.05 23.54 -7.44
C ARG A 535 22.08 24.11 -8.41
N ASP A 536 23.36 23.92 -8.11
CA ASP A 536 24.43 24.66 -8.80
C ASP A 536 25.45 23.76 -9.51
N ARG A 537 26.05 22.80 -8.77
CA ARG A 537 27.28 22.15 -9.25
C ARG A 537 27.03 21.18 -10.40
N LEU A 538 26.02 20.29 -10.30
CA LEU A 538 25.73 19.33 -11.35
C LEU A 538 25.10 19.98 -12.58
N PRO A 539 24.13 20.91 -12.44
CA PRO A 539 23.60 21.64 -13.60
C PRO A 539 24.67 22.43 -14.35
N LYS A 540 25.51 23.19 -13.62
CA LYS A 540 26.52 24.08 -14.26
C LYS A 540 27.72 23.33 -14.81
N ASN A 541 28.24 22.34 -14.08
CA ASN A 541 29.53 21.72 -14.42
C ASN A 541 29.38 20.44 -15.26
N MET A 542 28.23 19.75 -15.16
CA MET A 542 28.02 18.47 -15.84
C MET A 542 26.79 18.46 -16.75
N GLY A 543 26.05 19.57 -16.84
CA GLY A 543 24.85 19.69 -17.68
C GLY A 543 23.73 18.75 -17.24
N ILE A 544 23.68 18.33 -15.97
CA ILE A 544 22.64 17.46 -15.42
C ILE A 544 21.63 18.33 -14.68
N PRO A 545 20.45 18.59 -15.22
CA PRO A 545 19.44 19.42 -14.58
C PRO A 545 18.89 18.77 -13.31
N ALA A 546 18.37 19.58 -12.38
CA ALA A 546 17.90 19.12 -11.06
C ALA A 546 16.82 18.02 -11.15
N GLU A 547 16.00 18.04 -12.21
CA GLU A 547 14.95 17.06 -12.45
C GLU A 547 15.49 15.65 -12.75
N GLN A 548 16.73 15.55 -13.24
CA GLN A 548 17.42 14.30 -13.52
C GLN A 548 18.25 13.78 -12.34
N ILE A 549 18.28 14.52 -11.23
CA ILE A 549 19.02 14.17 -10.02
C ILE A 549 18.03 13.60 -9.01
N GLN A 550 18.36 12.43 -8.45
CA GLN A 550 17.62 11.86 -7.33
C GLN A 550 18.53 11.78 -6.11
N VAL A 551 18.08 12.41 -5.01
CA VAL A 551 18.73 12.26 -3.72
C VAL A 551 18.15 11.04 -3.01
N LEU A 552 19.03 10.18 -2.49
CA LEU A 552 18.68 8.99 -1.72
C LEU A 552 19.20 9.11 -0.29
N SER A 553 18.42 8.64 0.67
CA SER A 553 18.83 8.48 2.05
C SER A 553 18.43 7.13 2.59
N PRO A 554 19.20 6.48 3.46
CA PRO A 554 18.78 5.25 4.13
C PRO A 554 17.56 5.44 5.04
N THR A 555 17.33 6.65 5.57
CA THR A 555 16.33 6.94 6.60
C THR A 555 15.38 8.07 6.22
N ARG A 556 14.16 8.04 6.78
CA ARG A 556 13.18 9.14 6.68
C ARG A 556 13.44 10.22 7.74
N LYS A 557 13.77 9.80 8.97
CA LYS A 557 13.94 10.67 10.15
C LYS A 557 15.40 11.08 10.34
N GLY A 558 15.63 12.11 11.16
CA GLY A 558 16.95 12.61 11.49
C GLY A 558 17.44 13.75 10.58
N PRO A 559 18.60 14.34 10.89
CA PRO A 559 19.10 15.57 10.23
C PRO A 559 19.43 15.37 8.75
N CYS A 560 19.82 14.18 8.33
CA CYS A 560 20.08 13.81 6.93
C CYS A 560 19.02 12.82 6.38
N GLY A 561 17.89 12.65 7.06
CA GLY A 561 16.75 11.89 6.58
C GLY A 561 16.01 12.61 5.45
N THR A 562 15.18 11.85 4.71
CA THR A 562 14.46 12.42 3.55
C THR A 562 13.57 13.59 3.93
N ALA A 563 12.99 13.63 5.13
CA ALA A 563 12.18 14.75 5.60
C ALA A 563 12.97 16.06 5.70
N ALA A 564 14.20 16.02 6.26
CA ALA A 564 15.06 17.18 6.37
C ALA A 564 15.63 17.59 5.01
N LEU A 565 16.07 16.62 4.20
CA LEU A 565 16.59 16.85 2.86
C LEU A 565 15.52 17.46 1.94
N ASN A 566 14.28 16.98 1.97
CA ASN A 566 13.19 17.53 1.17
C ASN A 566 12.89 18.99 1.51
N ARG A 567 12.86 19.35 2.80
CA ARG A 567 12.69 20.76 3.21
C ARG A 567 13.82 21.66 2.68
N ALA A 568 15.06 21.21 2.81
CA ALA A 568 16.22 21.98 2.35
C ALA A 568 16.26 22.10 0.82
N LEU A 569 15.95 21.01 0.11
CA LEU A 569 15.91 21.00 -1.36
C LEU A 569 14.75 21.82 -1.90
N GLN A 570 13.55 21.72 -1.32
CA GLN A 570 12.42 22.57 -1.70
C GLN A 570 12.74 24.05 -1.54
N ALA A 571 13.30 24.43 -0.39
CA ALA A 571 13.69 25.82 -0.15
C ALA A 571 14.72 26.35 -1.16
N ALA A 572 15.60 25.48 -1.65
CA ALA A 572 16.67 25.87 -2.58
C ALA A 572 16.28 25.79 -4.06
N LEU A 573 15.44 24.80 -4.45
CA LEU A 573 15.07 24.51 -5.83
C LEU A 573 13.72 25.12 -6.21
N ASN A 574 12.81 25.22 -5.25
CA ASN A 574 11.47 25.78 -5.43
C ASN A 574 11.09 26.72 -4.29
N PRO A 575 11.81 27.86 -4.12
CA PRO A 575 11.52 28.80 -3.04
C PRO A 575 10.13 29.43 -3.18
N PRO A 576 9.57 29.96 -2.07
CA PRO A 576 8.34 30.73 -2.14
C PRO A 576 8.57 32.01 -2.95
N GLU A 577 7.69 32.31 -3.88
CA GLU A 577 7.73 33.50 -4.72
C GLU A 577 6.37 34.21 -4.69
N ARG A 578 6.36 35.54 -4.89
CA ARG A 578 5.13 36.31 -4.93
C ARG A 578 4.26 35.86 -6.11
N GLY A 579 3.02 35.38 -5.80
CA GLY A 579 2.09 34.86 -6.80
C GLY A 579 2.18 33.34 -7.03
N LYS A 580 3.18 32.67 -6.50
CA LYS A 580 3.25 31.19 -6.57
C LYS A 580 2.29 30.57 -5.56
N ARG A 581 1.32 29.81 -6.03
CA ARG A 581 0.32 29.19 -5.19
C ARG A 581 0.89 28.02 -4.39
N GLN A 582 0.43 27.89 -3.15
CA GLN A 582 0.84 26.85 -2.22
C GLN A 582 -0.30 26.43 -1.30
N LYS A 583 -0.31 25.17 -0.88
CA LYS A 583 -1.26 24.59 0.08
C LYS A 583 -0.50 23.95 1.22
N GLN A 584 -0.88 24.25 2.46
CA GLN A 584 -0.36 23.58 3.64
C GLN A 584 -1.20 22.34 3.93
N TRP A 585 -0.52 21.24 4.21
CA TRP A 585 -1.13 19.97 4.65
C TRP A 585 -0.28 19.38 5.77
N GLY A 586 -0.79 19.42 7.01
CA GLY A 586 0.00 19.05 8.18
C GLY A 586 1.28 19.88 8.28
N ASP A 587 2.41 19.21 8.44
CA ASP A 587 3.74 19.85 8.52
C ASP A 587 4.37 20.13 7.14
N MET A 588 3.71 19.77 6.06
CA MET A 588 4.21 19.95 4.68
C MET A 588 3.53 21.12 4.00
N THR A 589 4.28 21.85 3.19
CA THR A 589 3.77 22.90 2.31
C THR A 589 4.01 22.49 0.87
N PHE A 590 2.96 22.22 0.12
CA PHE A 590 3.02 21.91 -1.31
C PHE A 590 2.94 23.21 -2.12
N ARG A 591 3.81 23.38 -3.13
CA ARG A 591 3.84 24.54 -4.03
C ARG A 591 3.79 24.10 -5.48
N VAL A 592 3.27 24.96 -6.32
CA VAL A 592 3.41 24.80 -7.78
C VAL A 592 4.88 24.65 -8.15
N GLY A 593 5.21 23.62 -8.91
CA GLY A 593 6.58 23.23 -9.27
C GLY A 593 7.22 22.21 -8.32
N ASP A 594 6.57 21.84 -7.21
CA ASP A 594 7.12 20.81 -6.32
C ASP A 594 7.08 19.43 -6.98
N ARG A 595 8.15 18.68 -6.72
CA ARG A 595 8.26 17.26 -7.08
C ARG A 595 7.71 16.41 -5.94
N VAL A 596 6.71 15.60 -6.25
CA VAL A 596 5.98 14.77 -5.28
C VAL A 596 5.94 13.31 -5.73
N MET A 597 5.69 12.41 -4.78
CA MET A 597 5.54 10.97 -5.02
C MET A 597 4.25 10.48 -4.42
N GLN A 598 3.49 9.71 -5.17
CA GLN A 598 2.36 8.94 -4.67
C GLN A 598 2.86 7.87 -3.69
N THR A 599 2.25 7.80 -2.51
CA THR A 599 2.70 6.91 -1.43
C THR A 599 1.83 5.66 -1.26
N ARG A 600 0.69 5.61 -1.95
CA ARG A 600 -0.27 4.51 -1.96
C ARG A 600 -0.74 4.26 -3.38
N ASN A 601 -1.20 3.04 -3.68
CA ASN A 601 -1.93 2.80 -4.91
C ASN A 601 -3.32 3.45 -4.79
N ASN A 602 -3.67 4.29 -5.75
CA ASN A 602 -5.02 4.84 -5.87
C ASN A 602 -5.52 4.59 -7.29
N TYR A 603 -6.49 3.70 -7.42
CA TYR A 603 -7.03 3.24 -8.72
C TYR A 603 -8.11 4.16 -9.25
N ASP A 604 -8.65 5.05 -8.43
CA ASP A 604 -9.82 5.89 -8.74
C ASP A 604 -9.39 7.26 -9.27
N VAL A 605 -8.14 7.67 -9.04
CA VAL A 605 -7.61 8.92 -9.57
C VAL A 605 -7.63 8.86 -11.09
N LEU A 606 -8.49 9.68 -11.69
CA LEU A 606 -8.56 9.81 -13.15
C LEU A 606 -7.40 10.65 -13.65
N TRP A 607 -6.88 10.25 -14.80
CA TRP A 607 -5.84 11.00 -15.50
C TRP A 607 -6.12 11.07 -16.99
N GLU A 608 -5.60 12.12 -17.59
CA GLU A 608 -5.69 12.38 -19.04
C GLU A 608 -4.30 12.67 -19.60
N LYS A 609 -4.05 12.28 -20.84
CA LYS A 609 -2.84 12.61 -21.60
C LYS A 609 -3.10 13.76 -22.56
N GLU A 610 -2.01 14.36 -23.09
CA GLU A 610 -2.08 15.44 -24.07
C GLU A 610 -2.76 15.01 -25.39
N ASP A 611 -2.78 13.73 -25.70
CA ASP A 611 -3.47 13.17 -26.89
C ASP A 611 -4.98 12.94 -26.66
N GLY A 612 -5.52 13.31 -25.49
CA GLY A 612 -6.91 13.12 -25.11
C GLY A 612 -7.24 11.70 -24.64
N SER A 613 -6.27 10.78 -24.58
CA SER A 613 -6.48 9.47 -24.00
C SER A 613 -6.54 9.59 -22.48
N GLY A 614 -7.55 8.95 -21.88
CA GLY A 614 -7.76 8.97 -20.43
C GLY A 614 -7.71 7.57 -19.82
N GLY A 615 -7.54 7.54 -18.52
CA GLY A 615 -7.57 6.32 -17.73
C GLY A 615 -7.67 6.60 -16.24
N SER A 616 -7.52 5.57 -15.43
CA SER A 616 -7.51 5.67 -13.97
C SER A 616 -6.31 4.97 -13.36
N GLY A 617 -5.95 5.40 -12.17
CA GLY A 617 -4.89 4.82 -11.34
C GLY A 617 -3.57 5.58 -11.39
N ILE A 618 -3.16 6.04 -10.20
CA ILE A 618 -1.81 6.53 -9.89
C ILE A 618 -1.26 5.64 -8.77
N PHE A 619 -0.04 5.15 -8.93
CA PHE A 619 0.47 4.06 -8.11
C PHE A 619 1.58 4.50 -7.16
N ASN A 620 1.76 3.74 -6.09
CA ASN A 620 2.85 3.94 -5.14
C ASN A 620 4.21 3.97 -5.85
N GLY A 621 4.96 5.04 -5.62
CA GLY A 621 6.24 5.30 -6.27
C GLY A 621 6.15 6.16 -7.53
N ASP A 622 4.97 6.42 -8.10
CA ASP A 622 4.81 7.37 -9.21
C ASP A 622 5.24 8.76 -8.74
N VAL A 623 6.12 9.39 -9.49
CA VAL A 623 6.60 10.75 -9.20
C VAL A 623 6.01 11.72 -10.19
N GLY A 624 5.45 12.79 -9.66
CA GLY A 624 4.87 13.86 -10.45
C GLY A 624 5.37 15.25 -10.02
N VAL A 625 4.92 16.25 -10.75
CA VAL A 625 5.17 17.67 -10.46
C VAL A 625 3.82 18.38 -10.31
N ILE A 626 3.70 19.21 -9.30
CA ILE A 626 2.52 20.05 -9.11
C ILE A 626 2.53 21.13 -10.19
N GLN A 627 1.59 21.06 -11.12
CA GLN A 627 1.45 22.04 -12.20
C GLN A 627 0.65 23.26 -11.76
N ASP A 628 -0.42 23.03 -11.01
CA ASP A 628 -1.29 24.09 -10.54
C ASP A 628 -1.96 23.75 -9.20
N ILE A 629 -2.31 24.78 -8.46
CA ILE A 629 -3.16 24.73 -7.27
C ILE A 629 -4.22 25.79 -7.48
N ASP A 630 -5.48 25.45 -7.38
CA ASP A 630 -6.57 26.41 -7.54
C ASP A 630 -6.54 27.53 -6.46
N PRO A 631 -7.21 28.65 -6.66
CA PRO A 631 -7.19 29.77 -5.68
C PRO A 631 -7.70 29.38 -4.28
N GLY A 632 -8.61 28.40 -4.18
CA GLY A 632 -9.13 27.88 -2.92
C GLY A 632 -8.22 26.86 -2.26
N GLY A 633 -7.28 26.28 -3.01
CA GLY A 633 -6.42 25.21 -2.56
C GLY A 633 -7.15 23.86 -2.40
N GLU A 634 -8.27 23.69 -3.06
CA GLU A 634 -9.10 22.47 -3.03
C GLU A 634 -8.75 21.49 -4.16
N LEU A 635 -8.31 22.03 -5.31
CA LEU A 635 -7.92 21.24 -6.46
C LEU A 635 -6.45 21.47 -6.80
N ILE A 636 -5.71 20.37 -6.90
CA ILE A 636 -4.30 20.36 -7.20
C ILE A 636 -4.08 19.56 -8.49
N THR A 637 -3.55 20.21 -9.52
CA THR A 637 -3.20 19.55 -10.78
C THR A 637 -1.79 19.02 -10.72
N LEU A 638 -1.64 17.73 -10.95
CA LEU A 638 -0.38 16.99 -10.91
C LEU A 638 -0.08 16.39 -12.28
N ARG A 639 1.15 16.46 -12.70
CA ARG A 639 1.63 15.79 -13.91
C ARG A 639 2.59 14.66 -13.56
N PHE A 640 2.19 13.44 -13.85
CA PHE A 640 2.98 12.21 -13.72
C PHE A 640 3.43 11.75 -15.10
N ASP A 641 4.67 11.99 -15.47
CA ASP A 641 5.21 11.77 -16.82
C ASP A 641 4.35 12.46 -17.90
N ASP A 642 3.58 11.67 -18.68
CA ASP A 642 2.66 12.10 -19.75
C ASP A 642 1.20 12.17 -19.33
N ARG A 643 0.90 11.89 -18.04
CA ARG A 643 -0.45 11.83 -17.48
C ARG A 643 -0.69 13.03 -16.55
N THR A 644 -1.79 13.73 -16.74
CA THR A 644 -2.24 14.83 -15.87
C THR A 644 -3.43 14.35 -15.05
N ALA A 645 -3.37 14.52 -13.74
CA ALA A 645 -4.41 14.14 -12.79
C ALA A 645 -4.77 15.32 -11.88
N VAL A 646 -6.04 15.40 -11.49
CA VAL A 646 -6.52 16.40 -10.54
C VAL A 646 -6.79 15.72 -9.21
N TYR A 647 -6.20 16.27 -8.16
CA TYR A 647 -6.33 15.80 -6.78
C TYR A 647 -7.17 16.78 -5.99
N THR A 648 -8.04 16.26 -5.16
CA THR A 648 -8.69 17.01 -4.10
C THR A 648 -7.77 17.19 -2.89
N ALA A 649 -7.99 18.17 -2.05
CA ALA A 649 -7.10 18.49 -0.94
C ALA A 649 -6.88 17.31 0.04
N ASP A 650 -7.89 16.46 0.25
CA ASP A 650 -7.82 15.25 1.08
C ASP A 650 -6.83 14.20 0.53
N LEU A 651 -6.69 14.10 -0.80
CA LEU A 651 -5.76 13.20 -1.44
C LEU A 651 -4.29 13.60 -1.25
N LEU A 652 -4.02 14.82 -0.76
CA LEU A 652 -2.66 15.24 -0.38
C LEU A 652 -2.05 14.35 0.71
N SER A 653 -2.87 13.70 1.52
CA SER A 653 -2.43 12.67 2.49
C SER A 653 -1.70 11.50 1.84
N GLN A 654 -1.90 11.28 0.54
CA GLN A 654 -1.28 10.22 -0.24
C GLN A 654 -0.01 10.68 -0.96
N LEU A 655 0.39 11.93 -0.82
CA LEU A 655 1.57 12.49 -1.44
C LEU A 655 2.69 12.74 -0.42
N ASP A 656 3.93 12.57 -0.87
CA ASP A 656 5.13 12.92 -0.13
C ASP A 656 6.06 13.74 -1.03
N MET A 657 6.92 14.60 -0.48
CA MET A 657 7.93 15.30 -1.28
C MET A 657 8.93 14.30 -1.86
N ALA A 658 9.36 14.51 -3.11
CA ALA A 658 10.19 13.57 -3.85
C ALA A 658 11.52 14.13 -4.36
N TYR A 659 12.01 15.24 -3.83
CA TYR A 659 13.38 15.70 -4.08
C TYR A 659 14.39 14.70 -3.50
N ALA A 660 14.13 14.20 -2.31
CA ALA A 660 14.85 13.10 -1.67
C ALA A 660 13.88 11.98 -1.31
N VAL A 661 14.24 10.73 -1.62
CA VAL A 661 13.46 9.54 -1.27
C VAL A 661 14.32 8.52 -0.52
N THR A 662 13.71 7.61 0.23
CA THR A 662 14.46 6.53 0.85
C THR A 662 14.93 5.53 -0.22
N VAL A 663 16.05 4.84 0.07
CA VAL A 663 16.55 3.79 -0.83
C VAL A 663 15.47 2.73 -1.12
N HIS A 664 14.65 2.36 -0.12
CA HIS A 664 13.53 1.44 -0.32
C HIS A 664 12.50 1.95 -1.35
N LYS A 665 12.14 3.24 -1.28
CA LYS A 665 11.20 3.86 -2.24
C LYS A 665 11.81 4.05 -3.63
N SER A 666 13.12 3.90 -3.81
CA SER A 666 13.79 3.97 -5.11
C SER A 666 13.87 2.63 -5.84
N GLN A 667 13.45 1.53 -5.20
CA GLN A 667 13.43 0.21 -5.84
C GLN A 667 12.58 0.23 -7.13
N GLY A 668 12.99 -0.54 -8.14
CA GLY A 668 12.36 -0.55 -9.46
C GLY A 668 12.55 0.71 -10.30
N SER A 669 13.29 1.71 -9.79
CA SER A 669 13.59 2.97 -10.50
C SER A 669 15.07 3.09 -10.79
N GLU A 670 15.41 3.79 -11.88
CA GLU A 670 16.79 4.21 -12.19
C GLU A 670 16.79 5.69 -12.55
N TYR A 671 17.88 6.36 -12.22
CA TYR A 671 17.99 7.80 -12.43
C TYR A 671 19.29 8.15 -13.17
N PRO A 672 19.30 9.19 -14.01
CA PRO A 672 20.51 9.65 -14.68
C PRO A 672 21.63 10.01 -13.69
N ALA A 673 21.30 10.67 -12.60
CA ALA A 673 22.24 10.98 -11.50
C ALA A 673 21.63 10.66 -10.12
N VAL A 674 22.42 10.04 -9.27
CA VAL A 674 22.05 9.71 -7.88
C VAL A 674 23.03 10.36 -6.92
N ILE A 675 22.51 10.96 -5.87
CA ILE A 675 23.29 11.41 -4.71
C ILE A 675 22.84 10.61 -3.49
N LEU A 676 23.72 9.77 -2.95
CA LEU A 676 23.45 9.06 -1.70
C LEU A 676 23.96 9.87 -0.52
N ALA A 677 23.06 10.28 0.36
CA ALA A 677 23.41 10.93 1.63
C ALA A 677 23.73 9.85 2.68
N ALA A 678 25.02 9.48 2.79
CA ALA A 678 25.50 8.42 3.69
C ALA A 678 25.78 9.00 5.08
N ALA A 679 24.72 9.15 5.87
CA ALA A 679 24.77 9.60 7.26
C ALA A 679 24.44 8.47 8.23
N SER A 680 24.74 8.68 9.52
CA SER A 680 24.37 7.75 10.58
C SER A 680 22.85 7.56 10.64
N ALA A 681 22.42 6.31 10.73
CA ALA A 681 21.02 5.91 10.81
C ALA A 681 20.89 4.68 11.74
N ALA A 682 19.67 4.18 11.91
CA ALA A 682 19.44 2.96 12.67
C ALA A 682 20.27 1.79 12.09
N PRO A 683 20.90 0.95 12.92
CA PRO A 683 21.76 -0.14 12.46
C PRO A 683 21.10 -1.10 11.45
N SER A 684 19.78 -1.28 11.55
CA SER A 684 18.97 -2.08 10.61
C SER A 684 18.93 -1.50 9.20
N LEU A 685 19.18 -0.21 9.02
CA LEU A 685 19.22 0.48 7.73
C LEU A 685 20.65 0.62 7.18
N LEU A 686 21.66 0.39 8.01
CA LEU A 686 23.07 0.45 7.63
C LEU A 686 23.57 -0.95 7.23
N VAL A 687 22.96 -1.51 6.20
CA VAL A 687 23.24 -2.87 5.68
C VAL A 687 23.67 -2.80 4.23
N ARG A 688 24.42 -3.85 3.81
CA ARG A 688 24.96 -3.99 2.45
C ARG A 688 23.91 -3.83 1.36
N GLY A 689 22.75 -4.49 1.49
CA GLY A 689 21.68 -4.43 0.51
C GLY A 689 21.13 -3.01 0.27
N VAL A 690 21.10 -2.13 1.30
CA VAL A 690 20.72 -0.72 1.15
C VAL A 690 21.76 0.03 0.33
N LEU A 691 23.05 -0.14 0.62
CA LEU A 691 24.12 0.51 -0.14
C LEU A 691 24.16 0.02 -1.59
N TYR A 692 24.11 -1.29 -1.79
CA TYR A 692 24.07 -1.93 -3.11
C TYR A 692 22.88 -1.42 -3.95
N THR A 693 21.68 -1.44 -3.38
CA THR A 693 20.49 -0.94 -4.06
C THR A 693 20.62 0.55 -4.42
N ALA A 694 21.16 1.38 -3.53
CA ALA A 694 21.36 2.79 -3.81
C ALA A 694 22.34 3.03 -4.97
N ILE A 695 23.46 2.31 -5.02
CA ILE A 695 24.46 2.38 -6.08
C ILE A 695 23.85 1.98 -7.43
N THR A 696 23.10 0.87 -7.46
CA THR A 696 22.48 0.35 -8.68
C THR A 696 21.33 1.19 -9.24
N ARG A 697 20.90 2.25 -8.53
CA ARG A 697 19.90 3.22 -9.05
C ARG A 697 20.50 4.24 -10.01
N ALA A 698 21.83 4.41 -10.03
CA ALA A 698 22.53 5.39 -10.86
C ALA A 698 22.84 4.82 -12.27
N ARG A 699 22.47 5.59 -13.32
CA ARG A 699 22.79 5.23 -14.72
C ARG A 699 24.07 5.89 -15.24
N ARG A 700 24.27 7.18 -14.98
CA ARG A 700 25.34 7.99 -15.55
C ARG A 700 26.27 8.58 -14.52
N LEU A 701 25.75 8.91 -13.34
CA LEU A 701 26.52 9.56 -12.28
C LEU A 701 26.05 9.11 -10.91
N LEU A 702 27.00 8.72 -10.08
CA LEU A 702 26.79 8.44 -8.64
C LEU A 702 27.67 9.33 -7.80
N ILE A 703 27.07 10.02 -6.84
CA ILE A 703 27.80 10.76 -5.80
C ILE A 703 27.48 10.14 -4.45
N LEU A 704 28.49 9.60 -3.82
CA LEU A 704 28.43 9.19 -2.43
C LEU A 704 28.86 10.37 -1.56
N ALA A 705 27.93 10.96 -0.80
CA ALA A 705 28.21 12.10 0.06
C ALA A 705 27.97 11.70 1.52
N GLY A 706 28.96 11.90 2.40
CA GLY A 706 28.79 11.57 3.82
C GLY A 706 30.04 11.07 4.51
N ASP A 707 29.87 10.12 5.42
CA ASP A 707 30.93 9.52 6.21
C ASP A 707 31.42 8.21 5.60
N ASP A 708 32.71 8.10 5.35
CA ASP A 708 33.37 6.92 4.87
C ASP A 708 33.24 5.72 5.84
N THR A 709 33.18 5.98 7.14
CA THR A 709 32.98 4.93 8.15
C THR A 709 31.57 4.33 8.07
N VAL A 710 30.56 5.12 7.75
CA VAL A 710 29.19 4.64 7.52
C VAL A 710 29.12 3.76 6.27
N LEU A 711 29.75 4.19 5.16
CA LEU A 711 29.83 3.37 3.95
C LEU A 711 30.57 2.05 4.18
N ALA A 712 31.67 2.07 4.93
CA ALA A 712 32.42 0.86 5.31
C ALA A 712 31.56 -0.07 6.17
N GLN A 713 30.84 0.46 7.15
CA GLN A 713 29.89 -0.29 7.97
C GLN A 713 28.81 -0.95 7.12
N MET A 714 28.20 -0.18 6.19
CA MET A 714 27.16 -0.72 5.29
C MET A 714 27.70 -1.83 4.41
N ALA A 715 28.85 -1.67 3.79
CA ALA A 715 29.48 -2.68 2.93
C ALA A 715 29.78 -3.97 3.70
N ALA A 716 30.35 -3.85 4.90
CA ALA A 716 30.71 -5.00 5.74
C ALA A 716 29.48 -5.70 6.36
N ASN A 717 28.38 -4.96 6.59
CA ASN A 717 27.20 -5.48 7.28
C ASN A 717 26.32 -6.30 6.33
N ASN A 718 26.56 -7.61 6.27
CA ASN A 718 25.73 -8.56 5.53
C ASN A 718 24.55 -9.11 6.35
N LYS A 719 24.20 -8.47 7.46
CA LYS A 719 23.00 -8.81 8.22
C LYS A 719 21.77 -8.33 7.44
N GLN A 720 21.49 -8.94 6.29
CA GLN A 720 20.12 -8.99 5.82
C GLN A 720 19.30 -9.54 6.98
N GLN A 721 18.22 -8.86 7.34
CA GLN A 721 17.27 -9.41 8.31
C GLN A 721 16.96 -10.83 7.87
N ARG A 722 17.42 -11.82 8.65
CA ARG A 722 17.08 -13.22 8.39
C ARG A 722 15.58 -13.34 8.55
N ARG A 723 14.89 -13.38 7.43
CA ARG A 723 13.45 -13.58 7.41
C ARG A 723 13.15 -15.03 7.76
N TYR A 724 12.20 -15.23 8.65
CA TYR A 724 11.65 -16.55 8.91
C TYR A 724 10.70 -16.89 7.76
N SER A 725 11.10 -17.87 6.94
CA SER A 725 10.34 -18.42 5.82
C SER A 725 10.60 -19.92 5.72
N GLY A 726 9.55 -20.67 5.46
CA GLY A 726 9.61 -22.14 5.24
C GLY A 726 9.68 -22.53 3.75
N LEU A 727 9.53 -21.57 2.81
CA LEU A 727 9.43 -21.84 1.38
C LEU A 727 10.60 -22.68 0.84
N ARG A 728 11.83 -22.29 1.18
CA ARG A 728 13.03 -23.05 0.79
C ARG A 728 12.95 -24.52 1.19
N ARG A 729 12.50 -24.80 2.42
CA ARG A 729 12.40 -26.14 2.95
C ARG A 729 11.30 -26.93 2.27
N ARG A 730 10.12 -26.33 2.10
CA ARG A 730 8.98 -26.94 1.40
C ARG A 730 9.33 -27.35 -0.03
N LEU A 731 10.07 -26.49 -0.75
CA LEU A 731 10.55 -26.81 -2.09
C LEU A 731 11.49 -28.03 -2.08
N LYS A 732 12.42 -28.11 -1.12
CA LYS A 732 13.35 -29.25 -1.04
C LYS A 732 12.63 -30.53 -0.65
N GLU A 733 11.82 -30.51 0.39
CA GLU A 733 11.11 -31.70 0.87
C GLU A 733 10.14 -32.21 -0.20
N GLY A 734 9.27 -31.34 -0.74
CA GLY A 734 8.33 -31.72 -1.77
C GLY A 734 8.97 -32.14 -3.10
N TYR A 735 10.23 -31.79 -3.37
CA TYR A 735 10.96 -32.29 -4.52
C TYR A 735 11.51 -33.74 -4.30
N HIS A 736 11.83 -34.10 -3.06
CA HIS A 736 12.41 -35.38 -2.70
C HIS A 736 11.36 -36.45 -2.32
N GLU A 737 10.15 -36.04 -1.90
CA GLU A 737 9.09 -36.95 -1.45
C GLU A 737 8.37 -37.71 -2.58
N GLN A 738 8.74 -37.51 -3.84
CA GLN A 738 8.17 -38.16 -5.04
C GLN A 738 9.30 -38.65 -5.97
#